data_a8b62193dd82fb9f9c2d7a13d99bb8bf
#
_entry.id   a8b62193dd82fb9f9c2d7a13d99bb8bf
#
_cell.length_a   1.000
_cell.length_b   1.000
_cell.length_c   1.000
_cell.angle_alpha   90.00
_cell.angle_beta   90.00
_cell.angle_gamma   90.00
#
_symmetry.space_group_name_H-M   'P 1'
#
loop_
_entity.id
_entity.type
_entity.pdbx_description
1 polymer ?
#
loop_
_entity_poly.entity_id
_entity_poly.type
_entity_poly.pdbx_seq_one_letter_code
_entity_poly.pdbx_strand_id
1 'polypeptide(L)'
;MNLFQRLKGHALQEPAKLENISSATSTIEPEQVDVEQPDGVMVEGLKASDQNDVDAALERYLKRLEDQGIPAPGDWRNPNQKPATVADVAALYDVKPSFVDLLPWIEYLPSEQAMLLEDGKSLAAFFELTPIGTEGRDPEWLRKVRDALENALQNSFDELDTSPWVVQFYAKDETSWDDYLKNLRGYIKPQAKGSPFSELYLDLFKHHLDAIAKPGGLFEDTTVSKLPWRGQQRRVRVVVYRRVVGDAAFRGQTPAMHLDNICQRFTGGLANAGIKTKRMDGYDIRHWLLQWFNPHPDHLGTTLKDFDRFFQLVNKRTEDAGEDLPLVTGDDFAQGLFYREPKSDNQKGLWYFDGQPHRVIMLDRLREAPKTGHLTGETRKGGDALHALFDKLPEDTVLAITLVITPQDVLEAHLEKLARKSVGDNQASLLTREAVDDARKLIGREHKLYRGSIAFYLKGCDEAQLTARSMQLTNALLGAGMEPVATDDEVAPLNSYLRWLPGNFDVNQKRALDWYAQMILVQHVANLCPVWGRSSGTGHPGITLFNRGGAPLTFDPLNKLDRQMNAHMFLFGPTGAGKSATLNYLLNQLIAVYGPRLFIVEAGNSFGLLGDFAKKLGLSVHRIKLAPNSGVSLAPFADAIRLVNTPSQVKTLDADDLDSFDEHLSAKADQDEDERDVLGEMEIVARLMITGGEEKEEARLTRADRSVIRHCILAAARTCSDANRIVLTEDVRNALRAAGEDVTIPEARRNRMLEMAEAMDMFCMGADGEMFNRAGTPWPEADLTIVDLATYAREGYNAQLSIAYISLINT
;
A
#
# COMPACT_ATOMS: atom_id res chain seq x y z
N MET A 1 -12.33 15.03 -29.55
CA MET A 1 -12.88 14.59 -30.85
C MET A 1 -13.97 13.58 -30.56
N ASN A 2 -15.18 13.83 -31.02
CA ASN A 2 -16.39 13.15 -30.57
C ASN A 2 -16.48 11.73 -31.15
N LEU A 3 -17.04 10.77 -30.42
CA LEU A 3 -17.30 9.38 -30.86
C LEU A 3 -17.85 9.31 -32.31
N PHE A 4 -18.65 10.28 -32.67
CA PHE A 4 -19.21 10.43 -34.01
C PHE A 4 -18.20 10.68 -35.14
N GLN A 5 -17.06 11.27 -34.82
CA GLN A 5 -15.98 11.48 -35.81
C GLN A 5 -15.09 10.23 -35.93
N ARG A 6 -14.90 9.48 -34.82
CA ARG A 6 -14.21 8.18 -34.85
C ARG A 6 -15.01 7.12 -35.62
N LEU A 7 -16.32 7.10 -35.46
CA LEU A 7 -17.21 6.22 -36.23
C LEU A 7 -17.26 6.56 -37.74
N LYS A 8 -17.08 7.84 -38.11
CA LYS A 8 -16.96 8.22 -39.52
C LYS A 8 -15.65 7.77 -40.18
N GLY A 9 -14.56 7.65 -39.43
CA GLY A 9 -13.29 7.15 -39.92
C GLY A 9 -13.33 5.68 -40.35
N HIS A 10 -14.15 4.88 -39.68
CA HIS A 10 -14.33 3.46 -40.05
C HIS A 10 -15.30 3.22 -41.23
N ALA A 11 -16.13 4.19 -41.56
CA ALA A 11 -17.07 4.07 -42.66
C ALA A 11 -16.49 4.38 -44.06
N LEU A 12 -15.19 4.78 -44.14
CA LEU A 12 -14.55 5.17 -45.41
C LEU A 12 -13.63 4.10 -45.98
N GLN A 13 -13.77 2.83 -45.64
CA GLN A 13 -12.93 1.75 -46.19
C GLN A 13 -13.52 0.99 -47.37
N GLU A 14 -14.56 1.47 -48.06
CA GLU A 14 -14.86 0.98 -49.39
C GLU A 14 -14.77 2.14 -50.39
N PRO A 15 -13.96 2.01 -51.48
CA PRO A 15 -14.01 2.98 -52.55
C PRO A 15 -15.31 2.77 -53.34
N ALA A 16 -16.32 3.54 -52.99
CA ALA A 16 -17.50 3.63 -53.85
C ALA A 16 -17.07 4.17 -55.21
N LYS A 17 -17.22 3.36 -56.26
CA LYS A 17 -17.13 3.78 -57.66
C LYS A 17 -17.97 5.03 -57.87
N LEU A 18 -17.28 6.14 -58.07
CA LEU A 18 -17.89 7.36 -58.61
C LEU A 18 -17.96 7.23 -60.11
N GLU A 19 -18.98 6.51 -60.59
CA GLU A 19 -19.44 6.67 -61.97
C GLU A 19 -20.68 7.59 -61.97
N ASN A 20 -20.55 8.69 -62.72
CA ASN A 20 -21.59 9.58 -63.21
C ASN A 20 -22.33 10.48 -62.21
N ILE A 21 -21.78 11.64 -61.97
CA ILE A 21 -22.60 12.84 -61.78
C ILE A 21 -22.14 13.85 -62.85
N SER A 22 -22.75 13.73 -64.03
CA SER A 22 -22.84 14.84 -64.97
C SER A 22 -24.31 15.31 -64.96
N SER A 23 -24.46 16.64 -64.90
CA SER A 23 -25.67 17.40 -65.13
C SER A 23 -26.80 17.37 -64.10
N ALA A 24 -26.71 18.30 -63.16
CA ALA A 24 -27.87 19.09 -62.71
C ALA A 24 -27.38 20.44 -62.18
N THR A 25 -27.28 21.42 -63.03
CA THR A 25 -27.26 22.81 -62.68
C THR A 25 -28.63 23.20 -62.12
N SER A 26 -28.76 23.38 -60.83
CA SER A 26 -29.82 24.17 -60.26
C SER A 26 -29.19 25.30 -59.45
N THR A 27 -29.42 26.49 -59.88
CA THR A 27 -29.15 27.77 -59.23
C THR A 27 -29.77 27.78 -57.85
N ILE A 28 -28.92 27.78 -56.82
CA ILE A 28 -29.32 28.13 -55.48
C ILE A 28 -28.63 29.45 -55.19
N GLU A 29 -29.41 30.49 -54.92
CA GLU A 29 -28.92 31.77 -54.41
C GLU A 29 -28.24 31.56 -53.06
N PRO A 30 -27.09 32.21 -52.78
CA PRO A 30 -26.39 32.04 -51.52
C PRO A 30 -27.10 32.86 -50.40
N GLU A 31 -27.63 32.17 -49.43
CA GLU A 31 -27.93 32.78 -48.12
C GLU A 31 -26.62 33.25 -47.46
N GLN A 32 -26.66 34.48 -46.98
CA GLN A 32 -25.56 35.10 -46.21
C GLN A 32 -25.37 34.35 -44.87
N VAL A 33 -24.21 33.74 -44.69
CA VAL A 33 -23.77 33.22 -43.40
C VAL A 33 -22.68 34.16 -42.87
N ASP A 34 -23.00 34.95 -41.85
CA ASP A 34 -22.00 35.72 -41.11
C ASP A 34 -21.14 34.80 -40.28
N VAL A 35 -19.84 34.76 -40.59
CA VAL A 35 -18.83 34.04 -39.81
C VAL A 35 -18.08 35.05 -38.94
N GLU A 36 -18.39 35.11 -37.66
CA GLU A 36 -17.60 35.86 -36.68
C GLU A 36 -16.22 35.21 -36.47
N GLN A 37 -15.16 35.96 -36.66
CA GLN A 37 -13.79 35.55 -36.26
C GLN A 37 -13.49 36.05 -34.84
N PRO A 38 -12.65 35.34 -34.08
CA PRO A 38 -12.40 35.62 -32.66
C PRO A 38 -11.71 36.93 -32.34
N ASP A 39 -11.26 37.69 -33.30
CA ASP A 39 -10.49 38.92 -33.07
C ASP A 39 -11.20 40.25 -33.38
N GLY A 40 -12.52 40.24 -33.48
CA GLY A 40 -13.33 41.44 -33.54
C GLY A 40 -13.12 42.34 -34.78
N VAL A 41 -12.59 41.81 -35.88
CA VAL A 41 -12.47 42.51 -37.15
C VAL A 41 -13.62 42.08 -38.03
N MET A 42 -14.67 42.91 -38.07
CA MET A 42 -15.76 42.75 -39.04
C MET A 42 -15.19 42.89 -40.45
N VAL A 43 -15.30 41.82 -41.23
CA VAL A 43 -15.09 41.92 -42.68
C VAL A 43 -16.46 42.26 -43.28
N GLU A 44 -16.63 43.49 -43.68
CA GLU A 44 -17.81 43.92 -44.43
C GLU A 44 -17.98 43.06 -45.66
N GLY A 45 -19.22 42.55 -45.87
CA GLY A 45 -19.55 41.62 -46.90
C GLY A 45 -19.18 42.07 -48.31
N LEU A 46 -18.27 41.36 -48.94
CA LEU A 46 -17.91 41.53 -50.35
C LEU A 46 -19.11 41.11 -51.21
N LYS A 47 -19.76 42.08 -51.82
CA LYS A 47 -20.65 41.81 -52.92
C LYS A 47 -19.84 41.28 -54.07
N ALA A 48 -20.07 40.01 -54.48
CA ALA A 48 -19.43 39.33 -55.57
C ALA A 48 -19.74 39.99 -56.92
N SER A 49 -19.21 41.16 -57.19
CA SER A 49 -19.33 41.83 -58.49
C SER A 49 -17.99 42.24 -59.12
N ASP A 50 -16.88 42.11 -58.42
CA ASP A 50 -15.56 42.44 -58.98
C ASP A 50 -14.54 41.33 -58.76
N GLN A 51 -14.25 40.59 -59.84
CA GLN A 51 -13.25 39.53 -59.85
C GLN A 51 -11.87 39.98 -59.44
N ASN A 52 -11.56 41.28 -59.60
CA ASN A 52 -10.34 41.92 -59.14
C ASN A 52 -10.18 42.03 -57.63
N ASP A 53 -11.31 42.19 -56.88
CA ASP A 53 -11.24 42.31 -55.41
C ASP A 53 -11.06 40.92 -54.74
N VAL A 54 -11.60 39.87 -55.37
CA VAL A 54 -11.40 38.48 -54.91
C VAL A 54 -9.93 38.07 -55.17
N ASP A 55 -9.40 38.47 -56.32
CA ASP A 55 -8.02 38.18 -56.67
C ASP A 55 -7.02 38.90 -55.74
N ALA A 56 -7.30 40.16 -55.39
CA ALA A 56 -6.46 40.94 -54.43
C ALA A 56 -6.60 40.44 -52.97
N ALA A 57 -7.73 39.86 -52.60
CA ALA A 57 -7.90 39.23 -51.29
C ALA A 57 -7.16 37.90 -51.22
N LEU A 58 -7.20 37.09 -52.29
CA LEU A 58 -6.47 35.85 -52.41
C LEU A 58 -4.97 36.05 -52.41
N GLU A 59 -4.43 37.08 -53.13
CA GLU A 59 -3.03 37.43 -53.07
C GLU A 59 -2.56 37.84 -51.68
N ARG A 60 -3.37 38.63 -50.95
CA ARG A 60 -3.09 38.98 -49.56
C ARG A 60 -3.07 37.77 -48.66
N TYR A 61 -3.96 36.78 -48.86
CA TYR A 61 -4.01 35.56 -48.10
C TYR A 61 -2.79 34.67 -48.39
N LEU A 62 -2.43 34.50 -49.68
CA LEU A 62 -1.26 33.73 -50.08
C LEU A 62 0.03 34.34 -49.56
N LYS A 63 0.18 35.67 -49.59
CA LYS A 63 1.32 36.36 -49.03
C LYS A 63 1.42 36.20 -47.49
N ARG A 64 0.26 36.16 -46.81
CA ARG A 64 0.21 35.90 -45.35
C ARG A 64 0.65 34.45 -44.97
N LEU A 65 0.32 33.49 -45.86
CA LEU A 65 0.80 32.10 -45.71
C LEU A 65 2.30 31.98 -45.96
N GLU A 66 2.80 32.70 -46.94
CA GLU A 66 4.23 32.75 -47.27
C GLU A 66 5.02 33.38 -46.15
N ASP A 67 4.55 34.49 -45.56
CA ASP A 67 5.15 35.20 -44.40
C ASP A 67 5.15 34.29 -43.15
N GLN A 68 4.23 33.35 -43.06
CA GLN A 68 4.16 32.35 -41.97
C GLN A 68 4.93 31.04 -42.28
N GLY A 69 5.63 30.98 -43.40
CA GLY A 69 6.39 29.79 -43.84
C GLY A 69 5.51 28.60 -44.20
N ILE A 70 4.18 28.83 -44.41
CA ILE A 70 3.25 27.81 -44.88
C ILE A 70 3.30 27.79 -46.42
N PRO A 71 3.66 26.69 -47.06
CA PRO A 71 3.68 26.63 -48.54
C PRO A 71 2.29 26.93 -49.10
N ALA A 72 2.20 27.90 -49.95
CA ALA A 72 0.95 28.28 -50.63
C ALA A 72 0.38 27.06 -51.41
N PRO A 73 -0.92 26.81 -51.34
CA PRO A 73 -1.57 25.85 -52.20
C PRO A 73 -1.19 26.17 -53.66
N GLY A 74 -0.76 25.17 -54.43
CA GLY A 74 -0.22 25.35 -55.76
C GLY A 74 -1.02 26.32 -56.63
N ASP A 75 -0.37 27.22 -57.30
CA ASP A 75 -1.04 28.26 -58.11
C ASP A 75 -1.92 27.59 -59.17
N TRP A 76 -3.23 27.56 -58.91
CA TRP A 76 -4.26 26.95 -59.80
C TRP A 76 -4.31 27.64 -61.17
N ARG A 77 -3.66 28.80 -61.32
CA ARG A 77 -3.57 29.55 -62.58
C ARG A 77 -2.34 29.15 -63.42
N ASN A 78 -1.44 28.29 -62.90
CA ASN A 78 -0.31 27.84 -63.70
C ASN A 78 -0.76 26.69 -64.58
N PRO A 79 -0.86 26.88 -65.89
CA PRO A 79 -1.31 25.88 -66.83
C PRO A 79 -0.38 24.66 -66.92
N ASN A 80 0.82 24.76 -66.38
CA ASN A 80 1.80 23.69 -66.33
C ASN A 80 1.79 22.87 -65.02
N GLN A 81 1.02 23.27 -64.05
CA GLN A 81 0.83 22.48 -62.82
C GLN A 81 -0.18 21.36 -63.05
N LYS A 82 0.20 20.18 -62.63
CA LYS A 82 -0.74 19.04 -62.60
C LYS A 82 -1.95 19.43 -61.72
N PRO A 83 -3.16 19.20 -62.17
CA PRO A 83 -4.33 19.42 -61.38
C PRO A 83 -4.22 18.63 -60.04
N ALA A 84 -4.60 19.24 -58.92
CA ALA A 84 -4.61 18.61 -57.63
C ALA A 84 -5.40 17.31 -57.72
N THR A 85 -4.79 16.22 -57.29
CA THR A 85 -5.45 14.93 -57.25
C THR A 85 -6.38 14.86 -56.02
N VAL A 86 -7.33 13.94 -56.03
CA VAL A 86 -8.14 13.66 -54.86
C VAL A 86 -7.32 13.31 -53.62
N ALA A 87 -6.13 12.69 -53.87
CA ALA A 87 -5.16 12.42 -52.82
C ALA A 87 -4.54 13.69 -52.20
N ASP A 88 -4.22 14.70 -53.07
CA ASP A 88 -3.67 15.98 -52.59
C ASP A 88 -4.73 16.75 -51.77
N VAL A 89 -5.98 16.71 -52.21
CA VAL A 89 -7.10 17.30 -51.44
C VAL A 89 -7.34 16.54 -50.13
N ALA A 90 -7.29 15.21 -50.18
CA ALA A 90 -7.42 14.40 -48.95
C ALA A 90 -6.27 14.68 -47.98
N ALA A 91 -5.04 14.90 -48.46
CA ALA A 91 -3.90 15.25 -47.63
C ALA A 91 -4.05 16.60 -46.89
N LEU A 92 -4.85 17.53 -47.45
CA LEU A 92 -5.17 18.80 -46.75
C LEU A 92 -6.07 18.58 -45.50
N TYR A 93 -6.83 17.51 -45.49
CA TYR A 93 -7.69 17.11 -44.38
C TYR A 93 -7.07 16.01 -43.51
N ASP A 94 -5.86 15.55 -43.84
CA ASP A 94 -5.15 14.55 -43.04
C ASP A 94 -4.52 15.22 -41.80
N VAL A 95 -5.35 15.44 -40.81
CA VAL A 95 -4.91 15.96 -39.54
C VAL A 95 -4.15 14.86 -38.82
N LYS A 96 -2.90 15.14 -38.46
CA LYS A 96 -2.09 14.20 -37.66
C LYS A 96 -2.85 13.83 -36.38
N PRO A 97 -2.88 12.54 -35.98
CA PRO A 97 -3.56 12.14 -34.78
C PRO A 97 -2.99 12.89 -33.56
N SER A 98 -3.87 13.37 -32.70
CA SER A 98 -3.46 13.93 -31.43
C SER A 98 -2.89 12.82 -30.53
N PHE A 99 -2.13 13.17 -29.49
CA PHE A 99 -1.61 12.18 -28.55
C PHE A 99 -2.73 11.34 -27.93
N VAL A 100 -3.87 11.96 -27.65
CA VAL A 100 -5.06 11.30 -27.08
C VAL A 100 -5.60 10.20 -28.00
N ASP A 101 -5.53 10.41 -29.33
CA ASP A 101 -5.98 9.39 -30.30
C ASP A 101 -5.08 8.15 -30.32
N LEU A 102 -3.91 8.21 -29.71
CA LEU A 102 -2.96 7.08 -29.58
C LEU A 102 -3.17 6.28 -28.28
N LEU A 103 -4.11 6.72 -27.46
CA LEU A 103 -4.40 6.09 -26.16
C LEU A 103 -5.67 5.23 -26.25
N PRO A 104 -5.72 4.13 -25.47
CA PRO A 104 -6.79 3.16 -25.61
C PRO A 104 -8.08 3.52 -24.83
N TRP A 105 -8.04 4.48 -23.91
CA TRP A 105 -9.09 4.70 -22.94
C TRP A 105 -10.15 5.70 -23.44
N ILE A 106 -11.38 5.24 -23.64
CA ILE A 106 -12.50 6.11 -24.04
C ILE A 106 -13.32 6.53 -22.83
N GLU A 107 -13.91 5.56 -22.13
CA GLU A 107 -14.86 5.80 -21.06
C GLU A 107 -14.78 4.69 -20.00
N TYR A 108 -14.91 5.06 -18.73
CA TYR A 108 -15.12 4.08 -17.67
C TYR A 108 -16.60 3.81 -17.49
N LEU A 109 -17.00 2.55 -17.55
CA LEU A 109 -18.38 2.09 -17.40
C LEU A 109 -18.62 1.63 -15.96
N PRO A 110 -19.29 2.42 -15.10
CA PRO A 110 -19.47 2.09 -13.69
C PRO A 110 -20.31 0.84 -13.47
N SER A 111 -21.32 0.58 -14.31
CA SER A 111 -22.17 -0.63 -14.24
C SER A 111 -21.37 -1.91 -14.46
N GLU A 112 -20.40 -1.84 -15.39
CA GLU A 112 -19.58 -2.97 -15.81
C GLU A 112 -18.23 -3.05 -15.05
N GLN A 113 -17.93 -2.01 -14.27
CA GLN A 113 -16.64 -1.81 -13.61
C GLN A 113 -15.44 -2.03 -14.55
N ALA A 114 -15.53 -1.51 -15.77
CA ALA A 114 -14.58 -1.72 -16.84
C ALA A 114 -14.34 -0.45 -17.65
N MET A 115 -13.17 -0.34 -18.26
CA MET A 115 -12.78 0.70 -19.17
C MET A 115 -13.11 0.27 -20.62
N LEU A 116 -13.86 1.08 -21.34
CA LEU A 116 -14.09 0.91 -22.76
C LEU A 116 -12.86 1.35 -23.55
N LEU A 117 -12.40 0.51 -24.45
CA LEU A 117 -11.24 0.78 -25.29
C LEU A 117 -11.64 1.47 -26.62
N GLU A 118 -10.62 1.99 -27.36
CA GLU A 118 -10.79 2.83 -28.54
C GLU A 118 -11.54 2.16 -29.70
N ASP A 119 -11.62 0.85 -29.70
CA ASP A 119 -12.40 0.11 -30.72
C ASP A 119 -13.92 0.14 -30.46
N GLY A 120 -14.34 0.72 -29.33
CA GLY A 120 -15.76 0.84 -28.91
C GLY A 120 -16.43 -0.50 -28.58
N LYS A 121 -15.68 -1.59 -28.45
CA LYS A 121 -16.18 -2.95 -28.19
C LYS A 121 -15.42 -3.67 -27.11
N SER A 122 -14.10 -3.47 -27.03
CA SER A 122 -13.24 -4.14 -26.09
C SER A 122 -13.27 -3.47 -24.73
N LEU A 123 -13.24 -4.27 -23.69
CA LEU A 123 -13.26 -3.83 -22.30
C LEU A 123 -12.00 -4.26 -21.58
N ALA A 124 -11.50 -3.40 -20.68
CA ALA A 124 -10.37 -3.67 -19.81
C ALA A 124 -10.76 -3.55 -18.34
N ALA A 125 -10.33 -4.53 -17.55
CA ALA A 125 -10.50 -4.55 -16.10
C ALA A 125 -9.19 -4.21 -15.41
N PHE A 126 -9.25 -3.33 -14.42
CA PHE A 126 -8.11 -2.85 -13.67
C PHE A 126 -8.20 -3.30 -12.20
N PHE A 127 -7.11 -3.77 -11.65
CA PHE A 127 -7.04 -4.18 -10.24
C PHE A 127 -5.77 -3.63 -9.59
N GLU A 128 -5.88 -3.30 -8.32
CA GLU A 128 -4.75 -3.10 -7.43
C GLU A 128 -4.48 -4.40 -6.67
N LEU A 129 -3.20 -4.78 -6.58
CA LEU A 129 -2.74 -5.98 -5.90
C LEU A 129 -1.97 -5.62 -4.65
N THR A 130 -2.18 -6.38 -3.57
CA THR A 130 -1.33 -6.29 -2.39
C THR A 130 -0.21 -7.32 -2.50
N PRO A 131 1.06 -6.90 -2.62
CA PRO A 131 2.19 -7.82 -2.68
C PRO A 131 2.28 -8.71 -1.45
N ILE A 132 2.81 -9.93 -1.64
CA ILE A 132 3.03 -10.88 -0.57
C ILE A 132 4.37 -10.59 0.09
N GLY A 133 4.40 -10.49 1.43
CA GLY A 133 5.64 -10.36 2.19
C GLY A 133 6.50 -11.61 2.07
N THR A 134 7.74 -11.42 1.61
CA THR A 134 8.73 -12.50 1.41
C THR A 134 9.70 -12.63 2.58
N GLU A 135 9.68 -11.68 3.51
CA GLU A 135 10.61 -11.65 4.64
C GLU A 135 10.43 -12.85 5.55
N GLY A 136 11.51 -13.52 5.84
CA GLY A 136 11.54 -14.66 6.76
C GLY A 136 10.75 -15.89 6.31
N ARG A 137 10.31 -15.91 5.05
CA ARG A 137 9.58 -17.06 4.50
C ARG A 137 10.51 -18.17 4.04
N ASP A 138 10.08 -19.39 4.30
CA ASP A 138 10.75 -20.58 3.83
C ASP A 138 10.73 -20.69 2.30
N PRO A 139 11.84 -21.14 1.65
CA PRO A 139 11.90 -21.35 0.21
C PRO A 139 10.83 -22.29 -0.34
N GLU A 140 10.37 -23.26 0.45
CA GLU A 140 9.28 -24.17 0.06
C GLU A 140 7.94 -23.42 -0.02
N TRP A 141 7.66 -22.57 0.94
CA TRP A 141 6.48 -21.73 0.95
C TRP A 141 6.47 -20.78 -0.26
N LEU A 142 7.61 -20.14 -0.56
CA LEU A 142 7.74 -19.27 -1.74
C LEU A 142 7.49 -20.03 -3.04
N ARG A 143 7.95 -21.27 -3.16
CA ARG A 143 7.65 -22.13 -4.31
C ARG A 143 6.16 -22.46 -4.42
N LYS A 144 5.48 -22.79 -3.33
CA LYS A 144 4.03 -23.04 -3.31
C LYS A 144 3.24 -21.84 -3.81
N VAL A 145 3.60 -20.65 -3.37
CA VAL A 145 2.98 -19.39 -3.85
C VAL A 145 3.24 -19.17 -5.33
N ARG A 146 4.48 -19.39 -5.80
CA ARG A 146 4.84 -19.31 -7.22
C ARG A 146 4.00 -20.28 -8.06
N ASP A 147 3.89 -21.53 -7.64
CA ASP A 147 3.15 -22.56 -8.36
C ASP A 147 1.65 -22.21 -8.40
N ALA A 148 1.10 -21.67 -7.32
CA ALA A 148 -0.28 -21.18 -7.30
C ALA A 148 -0.48 -19.98 -8.26
N LEU A 149 0.48 -19.05 -8.33
CA LEU A 149 0.45 -17.93 -9.29
C LEU A 149 0.59 -18.42 -10.73
N GLU A 150 1.50 -19.35 -11.00
CA GLU A 150 1.63 -20.00 -12.30
C GLU A 150 0.32 -20.65 -12.73
N ASN A 151 -0.31 -21.41 -11.84
CA ASN A 151 -1.61 -22.04 -12.09
C ASN A 151 -2.71 -20.99 -12.36
N ALA A 152 -2.73 -19.87 -11.62
CA ALA A 152 -3.68 -18.80 -11.88
C ALA A 152 -3.51 -18.22 -13.29
N LEU A 153 -2.28 -17.99 -13.75
CA LEU A 153 -1.98 -17.48 -15.08
C LEU A 153 -2.28 -18.49 -16.19
N GLN A 154 -2.10 -19.79 -15.94
CA GLN A 154 -2.31 -20.83 -16.93
C GLN A 154 -3.77 -21.25 -17.11
N ASN A 155 -4.58 -21.20 -16.03
CA ASN A 155 -5.90 -21.83 -16.01
C ASN A 155 -7.07 -20.85 -15.95
N SER A 156 -6.82 -19.54 -15.76
CA SER A 156 -7.89 -18.55 -15.67
C SER A 156 -8.41 -18.10 -17.02
N PHE A 157 -7.60 -18.22 -18.07
CA PHE A 157 -7.88 -17.67 -19.40
C PHE A 157 -8.22 -18.80 -20.39
N ASP A 158 -9.14 -18.51 -21.29
CA ASP A 158 -9.48 -19.41 -22.40
C ASP A 158 -8.53 -19.17 -23.57
N GLU A 159 -7.60 -20.11 -23.80
CA GLU A 159 -6.60 -20.04 -24.87
C GLU A 159 -7.19 -20.20 -26.28
N LEU A 160 -8.36 -20.82 -26.38
CA LEU A 160 -9.05 -21.07 -27.65
C LEU A 160 -9.94 -19.92 -28.10
N ASP A 161 -9.97 -18.83 -27.35
CA ASP A 161 -10.68 -17.63 -27.77
C ASP A 161 -10.08 -17.08 -29.06
N THR A 162 -10.93 -16.60 -29.95
CA THR A 162 -10.52 -16.09 -31.28
C THR A 162 -9.59 -14.90 -31.18
N SER A 163 -9.65 -14.14 -30.10
CA SER A 163 -8.73 -13.05 -29.79
C SER A 163 -8.01 -13.35 -28.48
N PRO A 164 -6.68 -13.28 -28.44
CA PRO A 164 -5.91 -13.58 -27.22
C PRO A 164 -6.21 -12.61 -26.08
N TRP A 165 -6.26 -13.13 -24.85
CA TRP A 165 -6.28 -12.33 -23.66
C TRP A 165 -4.91 -11.72 -23.39
N VAL A 166 -4.91 -10.50 -22.86
CA VAL A 166 -3.70 -9.80 -22.44
C VAL A 166 -3.79 -9.50 -20.95
N VAL A 167 -2.71 -9.80 -20.23
CA VAL A 167 -2.54 -9.49 -18.81
C VAL A 167 -1.30 -8.62 -18.67
N GLN A 168 -1.47 -7.43 -18.08
CA GLN A 168 -0.37 -6.51 -17.88
C GLN A 168 -0.20 -6.22 -16.39
N PHE A 169 0.99 -6.45 -15.84
CA PHE A 169 1.34 -6.10 -14.47
C PHE A 169 2.18 -4.84 -14.45
N TYR A 170 1.88 -3.95 -13.54
CA TYR A 170 2.62 -2.71 -13.32
C TYR A 170 3.08 -2.61 -11.88
N ALA A 171 4.30 -2.14 -11.68
CA ALA A 171 4.79 -1.80 -10.35
C ALA A 171 5.50 -0.45 -10.37
N LYS A 172 5.20 0.37 -9.37
CA LYS A 172 5.83 1.67 -9.14
C LYS A 172 5.94 1.92 -7.64
N ASP A 173 7.03 2.55 -7.22
CA ASP A 173 7.15 3.08 -5.88
C ASP A 173 6.58 4.50 -5.86
N GLU A 174 5.49 4.70 -5.10
CA GLU A 174 4.78 5.96 -4.97
C GLU A 174 5.07 6.61 -3.61
N THR A 175 5.18 7.93 -3.61
CA THR A 175 5.47 8.74 -2.42
C THR A 175 4.26 9.54 -1.92
N SER A 176 3.09 9.31 -2.49
CA SER A 176 1.84 9.91 -2.01
C SER A 176 1.30 9.15 -0.80
N TRP A 177 0.95 9.90 0.24
CA TRP A 177 0.44 9.37 1.51
C TRP A 177 -1.04 9.68 1.74
N ASP A 178 -1.73 10.28 0.77
CA ASP A 178 -3.10 10.77 0.94
C ASP A 178 -4.08 9.66 1.35
N ASP A 179 -4.03 8.52 0.66
CA ASP A 179 -4.88 7.36 0.97
C ASP A 179 -4.57 6.80 2.35
N TYR A 180 -3.29 6.73 2.69
CA TYR A 180 -2.85 6.24 3.99
C TYR A 180 -3.33 7.17 5.12
N LEU A 181 -3.15 8.47 4.98
CA LEU A 181 -3.61 9.47 5.96
C LEU A 181 -5.13 9.51 6.08
N LYS A 182 -5.85 9.34 4.97
CA LYS A 182 -7.31 9.21 4.96
C LYS A 182 -7.77 7.99 5.76
N ASN A 183 -7.12 6.84 5.55
CA ASN A 183 -7.40 5.61 6.28
C ASN A 183 -7.08 5.75 7.77
N LEU A 184 -5.92 6.34 8.11
CA LEU A 184 -5.55 6.60 9.51
C LEU A 184 -6.56 7.52 10.19
N ARG A 185 -6.95 8.63 9.55
CA ARG A 185 -7.96 9.56 10.08
C ARG A 185 -9.33 8.87 10.25
N GLY A 186 -9.71 8.00 9.34
CA GLY A 186 -10.93 7.19 9.43
C GLY A 186 -10.89 6.13 10.54
N TYR A 187 -9.69 5.67 10.91
CA TYR A 187 -9.49 4.64 11.93
C TYR A 187 -9.52 5.19 13.36
N ILE A 188 -9.26 6.49 13.55
CA ILE A 188 -9.29 7.12 14.87
C ILE A 188 -10.64 6.88 15.54
N LYS A 189 -10.59 6.42 16.79
CA LYS A 189 -11.78 6.07 17.56
C LYS A 189 -12.58 7.31 17.97
N PRO A 190 -13.90 7.18 18.20
CA PRO A 190 -14.78 8.33 18.45
C PRO A 190 -14.33 9.22 19.61
N GLN A 191 -13.78 8.63 20.69
CA GLN A 191 -13.32 9.38 21.88
C GLN A 191 -12.06 10.21 21.63
N ALA A 192 -11.22 9.83 20.65
CA ALA A 192 -10.00 10.55 20.29
C ALA A 192 -10.21 11.51 19.11
N LYS A 193 -11.29 11.28 18.33
CA LYS A 193 -11.54 12.03 17.09
C LYS A 193 -11.80 13.51 17.37
N GLY A 194 -11.00 14.36 16.71
CA GLY A 194 -11.09 15.82 16.86
C GLY A 194 -10.45 16.35 18.14
N SER A 195 -9.79 15.51 18.94
CA SER A 195 -9.02 15.99 20.07
C SER A 195 -7.79 16.79 19.61
N PRO A 196 -7.35 17.81 20.35
CA PRO A 196 -6.15 18.57 20.01
C PRO A 196 -4.92 17.69 19.83
N PHE A 197 -4.82 16.61 20.60
CA PHE A 197 -3.72 15.66 20.50
C PHE A 197 -3.75 14.92 19.18
N SER A 198 -4.89 14.38 18.76
CA SER A 198 -5.04 13.61 17.53
C SER A 198 -4.82 14.47 16.29
N GLU A 199 -5.35 15.70 16.27
CA GLU A 199 -5.17 16.60 15.12
C GLU A 199 -3.71 17.04 14.98
N LEU A 200 -3.04 17.42 16.07
CA LEU A 200 -1.62 17.75 16.02
C LEU A 200 -0.74 16.53 15.63
N TYR A 201 -1.09 15.34 16.14
CA TYR A 201 -0.39 14.12 15.75
C TYR A 201 -0.49 13.87 14.25
N LEU A 202 -1.69 13.97 13.67
CA LEU A 202 -1.91 13.78 12.23
C LEU A 202 -1.11 14.79 11.39
N ASP A 203 -1.06 16.03 11.84
CA ASP A 203 -0.31 17.09 11.15
C ASP A 203 1.20 16.84 11.20
N LEU A 204 1.74 16.55 12.37
CA LEU A 204 3.15 16.19 12.56
C LEU A 204 3.52 14.92 11.78
N PHE A 205 2.63 13.94 11.79
CA PHE A 205 2.87 12.69 11.08
C PHE A 205 2.86 12.88 9.56
N LYS A 206 1.95 13.73 9.04
CA LYS A 206 1.98 14.14 7.63
C LYS A 206 3.29 14.81 7.26
N HIS A 207 3.74 15.79 8.05
CA HIS A 207 5.04 16.43 7.81
C HIS A 207 6.21 15.44 7.85
N HIS A 208 6.17 14.47 8.77
CA HIS A 208 7.15 13.39 8.81
C HIS A 208 7.13 12.55 7.55
N LEU A 209 5.95 12.11 7.09
CA LEU A 209 5.79 11.34 5.86
C LEU A 209 6.31 12.11 4.63
N ASP A 210 5.97 13.38 4.53
CA ASP A 210 6.45 14.26 3.44
C ASP A 210 7.99 14.43 3.49
N ALA A 211 8.57 14.48 4.69
CA ALA A 211 10.01 14.60 4.87
C ALA A 211 10.78 13.35 4.45
N ILE A 212 10.29 12.16 4.83
CA ILE A 212 10.93 10.88 4.48
C ILE A 212 10.74 10.48 3.01
N ALA A 213 9.77 11.06 2.33
CA ALA A 213 9.45 10.79 0.93
C ALA A 213 10.31 11.58 -0.08
N LYS A 214 11.15 12.50 0.39
CA LYS A 214 11.96 13.34 -0.48
C LYS A 214 12.90 12.52 -1.37
N PRO A 215 13.20 13.01 -2.59
CA PRO A 215 14.18 12.37 -3.47
C PRO A 215 15.53 12.16 -2.79
N GLY A 216 16.18 11.05 -3.08
CA GLY A 216 17.45 10.66 -2.48
C GLY A 216 17.36 10.00 -1.10
N GLY A 217 16.16 9.93 -0.52
CA GLY A 217 15.92 9.28 0.77
C GLY A 217 16.35 10.08 2.00
N LEU A 218 16.10 9.50 3.17
CA LEU A 218 16.41 10.13 4.47
C LEU A 218 17.82 9.82 4.96
N PHE A 219 18.29 8.61 4.74
CA PHE A 219 19.61 8.11 5.14
C PHE A 219 20.01 6.92 4.26
N GLU A 220 21.29 6.61 4.24
CA GLU A 220 21.82 5.40 3.63
C GLU A 220 21.83 4.26 4.66
N ASP A 221 21.13 3.17 4.36
CA ASP A 221 21.20 1.96 5.21
C ASP A 221 22.49 1.21 4.92
N THR A 222 23.52 1.51 5.68
CA THR A 222 24.85 0.90 5.54
C THR A 222 24.94 -0.51 6.11
N THR A 223 23.95 -0.94 6.89
CA THR A 223 24.00 -2.21 7.64
C THR A 223 23.34 -3.36 6.92
N VAL A 224 22.15 -3.17 6.37
CA VAL A 224 21.32 -4.25 5.83
C VAL A 224 21.16 -4.15 4.32
N SER A 225 20.49 -3.12 3.81
CA SER A 225 20.21 -3.01 2.39
C SER A 225 21.38 -2.46 1.57
N LYS A 226 22.20 -1.63 2.19
CA LYS A 226 23.28 -0.84 1.57
C LYS A 226 22.76 0.06 0.44
N LEU A 227 21.57 0.59 0.64
CA LEU A 227 20.87 1.47 -0.28
C LEU A 227 20.29 2.66 0.49
N PRO A 228 20.01 3.79 -0.20
CA PRO A 228 19.28 4.89 0.39
C PRO A 228 17.90 4.42 0.85
N TRP A 229 17.50 4.78 2.08
CA TRP A 229 16.19 4.49 2.60
C TRP A 229 15.27 5.69 2.40
N ARG A 230 14.16 5.45 1.73
CA ARG A 230 13.15 6.46 1.40
C ARG A 230 11.77 5.97 1.80
N GLY A 231 10.94 6.87 2.34
CA GLY A 231 9.53 6.59 2.57
C GLY A 231 8.77 6.53 1.26
N GLN A 232 8.32 5.32 0.88
CA GLN A 232 7.61 5.05 -0.37
C GLN A 232 6.80 3.78 -0.25
N GLN A 233 5.73 3.67 -1.03
CA GLN A 233 4.89 2.50 -1.07
C GLN A 233 4.88 1.89 -2.47
N ARG A 234 5.27 0.61 -2.58
CA ARG A 234 5.15 -0.12 -3.84
C ARG A 234 3.70 -0.42 -4.14
N ARG A 235 3.19 0.19 -5.20
CA ARG A 235 1.88 -0.09 -5.76
C ARG A 235 2.00 -1.06 -6.90
N VAL A 236 1.20 -2.10 -6.86
CA VAL A 236 1.15 -3.11 -7.92
C VAL A 236 -0.25 -3.13 -8.51
N ARG A 237 -0.32 -3.03 -9.83
CA ARG A 237 -1.59 -3.02 -10.55
C ARG A 237 -1.57 -4.06 -11.65
N VAL A 238 -2.74 -4.60 -11.97
CA VAL A 238 -2.89 -5.52 -13.10
C VAL A 238 -4.06 -5.10 -13.96
N VAL A 239 -3.86 -5.20 -15.27
CA VAL A 239 -4.88 -4.91 -16.28
C VAL A 239 -5.14 -6.17 -17.07
N VAL A 240 -6.42 -6.55 -17.18
CA VAL A 240 -6.86 -7.72 -17.92
C VAL A 240 -7.80 -7.26 -19.01
N TYR A 241 -7.50 -7.59 -20.27
CA TYR A 241 -8.33 -7.19 -21.40
C TYR A 241 -8.16 -8.13 -22.59
N ARG A 242 -9.06 -7.95 -23.54
CA ARG A 242 -9.02 -8.63 -24.83
C ARG A 242 -9.47 -7.69 -25.94
N ARG A 243 -8.71 -7.61 -27.03
CA ARG A 243 -9.06 -6.88 -28.23
C ARG A 243 -9.91 -7.77 -29.14
N VAL A 244 -11.17 -7.42 -29.31
CA VAL A 244 -12.15 -8.27 -29.99
C VAL A 244 -12.20 -7.99 -31.48
N VAL A 245 -12.06 -9.05 -32.28
CA VAL A 245 -12.22 -9.00 -33.72
C VAL A 245 -13.51 -9.74 -34.10
N GLY A 246 -14.55 -8.98 -34.43
CA GLY A 246 -15.84 -9.51 -34.86
C GLY A 246 -16.80 -9.88 -33.71
N ASP A 247 -18.08 -9.93 -34.01
CA ASP A 247 -19.14 -10.12 -33.00
C ASP A 247 -19.29 -11.58 -32.52
N ALA A 248 -18.73 -12.55 -33.27
CA ALA A 248 -18.78 -13.97 -32.93
C ALA A 248 -17.95 -14.38 -31.70
N ALA A 249 -17.11 -13.48 -31.18
CA ALA A 249 -16.16 -13.77 -30.11
C ALA A 249 -16.81 -14.00 -28.74
N PHE A 250 -18.06 -13.65 -28.54
CA PHE A 250 -18.69 -13.61 -27.23
C PHE A 250 -19.61 -14.80 -26.93
N ARG A 251 -19.81 -15.73 -27.86
CA ARG A 251 -20.61 -16.94 -27.66
C ARG A 251 -21.99 -16.68 -27.01
N GLY A 252 -22.63 -15.55 -27.37
CA GLY A 252 -23.94 -15.16 -26.84
C GLY A 252 -23.90 -14.47 -25.47
N GLN A 253 -22.75 -14.19 -24.91
CA GLN A 253 -22.57 -13.37 -23.69
C GLN A 253 -22.26 -11.91 -24.08
N THR A 254 -22.54 -10.97 -23.18
CA THR A 254 -22.06 -9.59 -23.36
C THR A 254 -20.53 -9.53 -23.13
N PRO A 255 -19.82 -8.57 -23.76
CA PRO A 255 -18.37 -8.38 -23.51
C PRO A 255 -18.04 -8.23 -22.03
N ALA A 256 -18.87 -7.53 -21.27
CA ALA A 256 -18.72 -7.30 -19.85
C ALA A 256 -18.87 -8.60 -19.03
N MET A 257 -19.90 -9.40 -19.30
CA MET A 257 -20.08 -10.69 -18.61
C MET A 257 -18.92 -11.64 -18.87
N HIS A 258 -18.39 -11.65 -20.09
CA HIS A 258 -17.27 -12.50 -20.44
C HIS A 258 -15.99 -12.04 -19.73
N LEU A 259 -15.70 -10.72 -19.72
CA LEU A 259 -14.59 -10.15 -18.97
C LEU A 259 -14.70 -10.48 -17.48
N ASP A 260 -15.88 -10.30 -16.91
CA ASP A 260 -16.10 -10.51 -15.48
C ASP A 260 -15.89 -11.97 -15.07
N ASN A 261 -16.37 -12.93 -15.87
CA ASN A 261 -16.14 -14.37 -15.64
C ASN A 261 -14.63 -14.71 -15.65
N ILE A 262 -13.86 -14.13 -16.55
CA ILE A 262 -12.41 -14.31 -16.60
C ILE A 262 -11.74 -13.67 -15.38
N CYS A 263 -12.14 -12.45 -15.04
CA CYS A 263 -11.61 -11.74 -13.88
C CYS A 263 -11.89 -12.49 -12.57
N GLN A 264 -13.09 -13.06 -12.39
CA GLN A 264 -13.42 -13.85 -11.21
C GLN A 264 -12.53 -15.11 -11.10
N ARG A 265 -12.30 -15.83 -12.20
CA ARG A 265 -11.38 -16.99 -12.20
C ARG A 265 -9.96 -16.56 -11.87
N PHE A 266 -9.48 -15.48 -12.47
CA PHE A 266 -8.13 -14.99 -12.26
C PHE A 266 -7.91 -14.49 -10.83
N THR A 267 -8.80 -13.64 -10.31
CA THR A 267 -8.70 -13.14 -8.93
C THR A 267 -8.87 -14.24 -7.90
N GLY A 268 -9.74 -15.25 -8.17
CA GLY A 268 -9.84 -16.46 -7.35
C GLY A 268 -8.53 -17.25 -7.31
N GLY A 269 -7.87 -17.40 -8.46
CA GLY A 269 -6.54 -18.01 -8.56
C GLY A 269 -5.47 -17.23 -7.78
N LEU A 270 -5.49 -15.91 -7.86
CA LEU A 270 -4.60 -15.03 -7.08
C LEU A 270 -4.87 -15.13 -5.58
N ALA A 271 -6.13 -15.21 -5.18
CA ALA A 271 -6.51 -15.40 -3.77
C ALA A 271 -5.98 -16.72 -3.20
N ASN A 272 -6.00 -17.81 -3.99
CA ASN A 272 -5.39 -19.09 -3.61
C ASN A 272 -3.87 -18.99 -3.42
N ALA A 273 -3.20 -18.08 -4.13
CA ALA A 273 -1.80 -17.76 -3.92
C ALA A 273 -1.58 -16.81 -2.71
N GLY A 274 -2.64 -16.34 -2.05
CA GLY A 274 -2.58 -15.40 -0.93
C GLY A 274 -2.48 -13.93 -1.35
N ILE A 275 -2.68 -13.62 -2.63
CA ILE A 275 -2.62 -12.25 -3.17
C ILE A 275 -4.00 -11.62 -3.07
N LYS A 276 -4.09 -10.51 -2.34
CA LYS A 276 -5.33 -9.72 -2.25
C LYS A 276 -5.47 -8.83 -3.48
N THR A 277 -6.69 -8.76 -4.02
CA THR A 277 -7.02 -7.95 -5.19
C THR A 277 -8.14 -6.97 -4.85
N LYS A 278 -8.03 -5.74 -5.34
CA LYS A 278 -9.09 -4.72 -5.29
C LYS A 278 -9.40 -4.28 -6.73
N ARG A 279 -10.66 -4.38 -7.16
CA ARG A 279 -11.09 -3.80 -8.45
C ARG A 279 -10.97 -2.28 -8.36
N MET A 280 -10.33 -1.67 -9.36
CA MET A 280 -10.18 -0.22 -9.44
C MET A 280 -11.42 0.38 -10.13
N ASP A 281 -11.92 1.47 -9.60
CA ASP A 281 -12.94 2.27 -10.25
C ASP A 281 -12.34 3.33 -11.21
N GLY A 282 -13.19 4.09 -11.88
CA GLY A 282 -12.75 5.12 -12.81
C GLY A 282 -11.89 6.21 -12.16
N TYR A 283 -12.16 6.51 -10.87
CA TYR A 283 -11.37 7.48 -10.11
C TYR A 283 -9.99 6.94 -9.77
N ASP A 284 -9.90 5.71 -9.28
CA ASP A 284 -8.63 5.03 -8.99
C ASP A 284 -7.73 4.97 -10.24
N ILE A 285 -8.32 4.60 -11.41
CA ILE A 285 -7.61 4.52 -12.69
C ILE A 285 -7.13 5.90 -13.14
N ARG A 286 -8.02 6.90 -13.07
CA ARG A 286 -7.69 8.27 -13.44
C ARG A 286 -6.57 8.83 -12.57
N HIS A 287 -6.65 8.65 -11.25
CA HIS A 287 -5.62 9.12 -10.32
C HIS A 287 -4.25 8.51 -10.61
N TRP A 288 -4.20 7.21 -10.94
CA TRP A 288 -2.98 6.54 -11.33
C TRP A 288 -2.38 7.12 -12.62
N LEU A 289 -3.18 7.22 -13.69
CA LEU A 289 -2.72 7.67 -15.00
C LEU A 289 -2.45 9.18 -15.04
N LEU A 290 -3.18 9.97 -14.26
CA LEU A 290 -2.95 11.41 -14.17
C LEU A 290 -1.52 11.75 -13.70
N GLN A 291 -1.03 11.04 -12.69
CA GLN A 291 0.34 11.21 -12.19
C GLN A 291 1.41 10.76 -13.20
N TRP A 292 1.06 9.83 -14.08
CA TRP A 292 1.98 9.35 -15.12
C TRP A 292 2.26 10.42 -16.18
N PHE A 293 1.20 11.13 -16.60
CA PHE A 293 1.27 12.09 -17.68
C PHE A 293 1.47 13.53 -17.25
N ASN A 294 1.38 13.81 -15.94
CA ASN A 294 1.60 15.14 -15.37
C ASN A 294 2.68 15.07 -14.27
N PRO A 295 3.93 14.84 -14.63
CA PRO A 295 5.02 14.62 -13.66
C PRO A 295 5.45 15.88 -12.93
N HIS A 296 5.13 17.08 -13.46
CA HIS A 296 5.53 18.36 -12.88
C HIS A 296 4.44 19.43 -13.03
N PRO A 297 3.27 19.26 -12.41
CA PRO A 297 2.16 20.19 -12.53
C PRO A 297 2.44 21.54 -11.87
N ASP A 298 3.34 21.61 -10.89
CA ASP A 298 3.59 22.80 -10.06
C ASP A 298 4.15 23.99 -10.87
N HIS A 299 4.80 23.75 -12.00
CA HIS A 299 5.33 24.82 -12.86
C HIS A 299 4.23 25.70 -13.48
N LEU A 300 2.98 25.31 -13.36
CA LEU A 300 1.80 26.06 -13.79
C LEU A 300 1.12 26.79 -12.64
N GLY A 301 1.66 26.70 -11.43
CA GLY A 301 1.04 27.24 -10.22
C GLY A 301 -0.20 26.45 -9.76
N THR A 302 -0.41 25.24 -10.28
CA THR A 302 -1.49 24.34 -9.89
C THR A 302 -0.92 23.00 -9.42
N THR A 303 -1.62 22.37 -8.51
CA THR A 303 -1.30 21.01 -8.06
C THR A 303 -2.16 19.99 -8.81
N LEU A 304 -1.75 18.72 -8.82
CA LEU A 304 -2.61 17.64 -9.37
C LEU A 304 -3.97 17.58 -8.69
N LYS A 305 -4.06 17.89 -7.40
CA LYS A 305 -5.32 17.96 -6.66
C LYS A 305 -6.23 19.08 -7.15
N ASP A 306 -5.67 20.24 -7.44
CA ASP A 306 -6.43 21.38 -7.97
C ASP A 306 -6.91 21.08 -9.38
N PHE A 307 -6.07 20.48 -10.21
CA PHE A 307 -6.43 20.03 -11.55
C PHE A 307 -7.54 18.99 -11.52
N ASP A 308 -7.44 17.99 -10.65
CA ASP A 308 -8.46 16.95 -10.47
C ASP A 308 -9.79 17.55 -9.99
N ARG A 309 -9.74 18.44 -9.02
CA ARG A 309 -10.92 19.16 -8.54
C ARG A 309 -11.56 20.01 -9.63
N PHE A 310 -10.76 20.73 -10.40
CA PHE A 310 -11.25 21.52 -11.53
C PHE A 310 -11.94 20.64 -12.57
N PHE A 311 -11.30 19.53 -12.95
CA PHE A 311 -11.84 18.57 -13.90
C PHE A 311 -13.15 17.97 -13.42
N GLN A 312 -13.25 17.60 -12.16
CA GLN A 312 -14.49 17.09 -11.56
C GLN A 312 -15.61 18.15 -11.57
N LEU A 313 -15.28 19.43 -11.34
CA LEU A 313 -16.26 20.51 -11.39
C LEU A 313 -16.77 20.76 -12.81
N VAL A 314 -15.89 20.70 -13.81
CA VAL A 314 -16.24 20.93 -15.22
C VAL A 314 -17.04 19.76 -15.79
N ASN A 315 -16.72 18.52 -15.38
CA ASN A 315 -17.40 17.31 -15.87
C ASN A 315 -18.60 16.87 -15.03
N LYS A 316 -18.89 17.57 -13.95
CA LYS A 316 -20.07 17.28 -13.15
C LYS A 316 -21.30 17.60 -13.99
N ARG A 317 -21.97 16.57 -14.53
CA ARG A 317 -23.31 16.70 -15.11
C ARG A 317 -24.21 17.27 -14.02
N THR A 318 -24.70 18.47 -14.22
CA THR A 318 -25.84 18.93 -13.44
C THR A 318 -27.03 18.11 -13.91
N GLU A 319 -27.66 17.38 -13.00
CA GLU A 319 -28.86 16.58 -13.28
C GLU A 319 -29.99 17.41 -13.94
N ASP A 320 -29.86 18.75 -13.85
CA ASP A 320 -30.80 19.73 -14.44
C ASP A 320 -30.37 20.26 -15.83
N ALA A 321 -29.22 19.87 -16.36
CA ALA A 321 -28.83 20.26 -17.72
C ALA A 321 -29.62 19.41 -18.73
N GLY A 322 -30.60 20.01 -19.38
CA GLY A 322 -31.36 19.37 -20.45
C GLY A 322 -30.46 18.72 -21.50
N GLU A 323 -31.00 17.74 -22.22
CA GLU A 323 -30.27 16.90 -23.20
C GLU A 323 -29.59 17.68 -24.34
N ASP A 324 -29.86 18.98 -24.47
CA ASP A 324 -29.44 19.84 -25.59
C ASP A 324 -28.18 20.67 -25.32
N LEU A 325 -27.58 20.61 -24.13
CA LEU A 325 -26.32 21.30 -23.88
C LEU A 325 -25.13 20.50 -24.45
N PRO A 326 -24.33 21.09 -25.35
CA PRO A 326 -23.13 20.46 -25.85
C PRO A 326 -22.23 20.14 -24.66
N LEU A 327 -21.80 18.88 -24.57
CA LEU A 327 -20.80 18.44 -23.60
C LEU A 327 -19.54 19.29 -23.81
N VAL A 328 -19.23 20.15 -22.87
CA VAL A 328 -18.10 21.09 -22.94
C VAL A 328 -16.76 20.34 -22.95
N THR A 329 -16.76 19.16 -22.38
CA THR A 329 -15.66 18.19 -22.45
C THR A 329 -16.26 16.84 -22.77
N GLY A 330 -15.91 16.30 -23.92
CA GLY A 330 -16.43 15.00 -24.35
C GLY A 330 -16.19 13.93 -23.29
N ASP A 331 -16.96 12.85 -23.35
CA ASP A 331 -16.83 11.65 -22.50
C ASP A 331 -15.51 10.88 -22.72
N ASP A 332 -14.48 11.50 -23.31
CA ASP A 332 -13.18 10.90 -23.58
C ASP A 332 -12.31 10.93 -22.31
N PHE A 333 -12.21 9.77 -21.68
CA PHE A 333 -11.42 9.57 -20.48
C PHE A 333 -9.95 9.99 -20.67
N ALA A 334 -9.35 9.65 -21.83
CA ALA A 334 -7.97 9.98 -22.13
C ALA A 334 -7.73 11.49 -22.24
N GLN A 335 -8.68 12.24 -22.80
CA GLN A 335 -8.57 13.70 -22.89
C GLN A 335 -8.47 14.36 -21.50
N GLY A 336 -9.19 13.82 -20.53
CA GLY A 336 -9.18 14.30 -19.15
C GLY A 336 -7.89 14.03 -18.38
N LEU A 337 -6.91 13.32 -18.96
CA LEU A 337 -5.63 13.03 -18.33
C LEU A 337 -4.56 14.10 -18.60
N PHE A 338 -4.77 15.02 -19.54
CA PHE A 338 -3.74 15.95 -19.97
C PHE A 338 -4.09 17.39 -19.60
N TYR A 339 -3.21 18.03 -18.87
CA TYR A 339 -3.24 19.46 -18.64
C TYR A 339 -2.49 20.23 -19.75
N ARG A 340 -1.42 19.61 -20.26
CA ARG A 340 -0.63 20.12 -21.38
C ARG A 340 -0.54 19.08 -22.48
N GLU A 341 -0.42 19.55 -23.71
CA GLU A 341 -0.15 18.71 -24.86
C GLU A 341 1.25 18.09 -24.75
N PRO A 342 1.37 16.76 -24.80
CA PRO A 342 2.65 16.08 -24.86
C PRO A 342 3.40 16.40 -26.15
N LYS A 343 4.73 16.44 -26.05
CA LYS A 343 5.61 16.64 -27.21
C LYS A 343 6.45 15.40 -27.46
N SER A 344 6.84 15.21 -28.70
CA SER A 344 7.73 14.11 -29.08
C SER A 344 8.97 14.63 -29.82
N ASP A 345 10.10 13.96 -29.61
CA ASP A 345 11.32 14.12 -30.41
C ASP A 345 11.64 12.82 -31.10
N ASN A 346 11.40 12.76 -32.42
CA ASN A 346 11.63 11.57 -33.23
C ASN A 346 13.12 11.22 -33.35
N GLN A 347 14.03 12.22 -33.31
CA GLN A 347 15.46 11.98 -33.43
C GLN A 347 16.03 11.33 -32.18
N LYS A 348 15.53 11.76 -30.99
CA LYS A 348 15.99 11.23 -29.72
C LYS A 348 15.13 10.08 -29.23
N GLY A 349 13.97 9.84 -29.84
CA GLY A 349 13.03 8.81 -29.44
C GLY A 349 12.42 9.08 -28.04
N LEU A 350 12.13 10.34 -27.73
CA LEU A 350 11.65 10.77 -26.42
C LEU A 350 10.25 11.38 -26.50
N TRP A 351 9.45 11.07 -25.50
CA TRP A 351 8.23 11.80 -25.17
C TRP A 351 8.52 12.83 -24.07
N TYR A 352 7.86 13.99 -24.13
CA TYR A 352 7.94 15.03 -23.12
C TYR A 352 6.55 15.27 -22.54
N PHE A 353 6.41 15.03 -21.27
CA PHE A 353 5.23 15.39 -20.48
C PHE A 353 5.61 16.47 -19.48
N ASP A 354 4.87 17.59 -19.47
CA ASP A 354 5.22 18.78 -18.69
C ASP A 354 6.68 19.26 -18.91
N GLY A 355 7.21 19.04 -20.11
CA GLY A 355 8.59 19.37 -20.45
C GLY A 355 9.63 18.40 -19.93
N GLN A 356 9.26 17.38 -19.17
CA GLN A 356 10.16 16.34 -18.70
C GLN A 356 10.27 15.20 -19.72
N PRO A 357 11.49 14.75 -20.05
CA PRO A 357 11.72 13.68 -21.01
C PRO A 357 11.40 12.31 -20.40
N HIS A 358 10.73 11.48 -21.18
CA HIS A 358 10.32 10.12 -20.85
C HIS A 358 10.83 9.12 -21.90
N ARG A 359 11.18 7.92 -21.43
CA ARG A 359 11.64 6.80 -22.26
C ARG A 359 11.13 5.48 -21.71
N VAL A 360 10.98 4.49 -22.58
CA VAL A 360 10.81 3.08 -22.19
C VAL A 360 12.06 2.30 -22.59
N ILE A 361 12.50 1.39 -21.75
CA ILE A 361 13.57 0.41 -22.03
C ILE A 361 12.95 -0.97 -21.90
N MET A 362 13.04 -1.76 -22.95
CA MET A 362 12.53 -3.12 -22.99
C MET A 362 13.61 -4.13 -22.64
N LEU A 363 13.20 -5.25 -22.10
CA LEU A 363 14.08 -6.39 -21.92
C LEU A 363 14.21 -7.17 -23.24
N ASP A 364 15.44 -7.43 -23.68
CA ASP A 364 15.71 -8.29 -24.81
C ASP A 364 15.61 -9.77 -24.41
N ARG A 365 16.36 -10.17 -23.36
CA ARG A 365 16.37 -11.58 -22.93
C ARG A 365 16.78 -11.75 -21.47
N LEU A 366 16.45 -12.93 -20.95
CA LEU A 366 16.93 -13.43 -19.66
C LEU A 366 18.16 -14.30 -19.93
N ARG A 367 19.29 -13.96 -19.32
CA ARG A 367 20.53 -14.76 -19.38
C ARG A 367 20.46 -16.00 -18.51
N GLU A 368 19.70 -15.93 -17.43
CA GLU A 368 19.48 -16.99 -16.46
C GLU A 368 18.01 -17.10 -16.11
N ALA A 369 17.57 -18.29 -15.71
CA ALA A 369 16.22 -18.49 -15.22
C ALA A 369 15.96 -17.61 -13.98
N PRO A 370 14.90 -16.81 -13.94
CA PRO A 370 14.63 -15.93 -12.83
C PRO A 370 14.28 -16.73 -11.57
N LYS A 371 14.80 -16.28 -10.44
CA LYS A 371 14.45 -16.84 -9.13
C LYS A 371 13.10 -16.27 -8.66
N THR A 372 12.43 -16.99 -7.78
CA THR A 372 11.17 -16.51 -7.17
C THR A 372 11.37 -15.13 -6.54
N GLY A 373 10.53 -14.17 -6.94
CA GLY A 373 10.63 -12.78 -6.50
C GLY A 373 11.84 -12.02 -7.07
N HIS A 374 12.32 -12.40 -8.25
CA HIS A 374 13.56 -11.88 -8.84
C HIS A 374 13.65 -10.35 -8.90
N LEU A 375 12.53 -9.66 -9.23
CA LEU A 375 12.50 -8.21 -9.36
C LEU A 375 12.18 -7.51 -8.03
N THR A 376 11.13 -7.92 -7.36
CA THR A 376 10.54 -7.16 -6.25
C THR A 376 10.61 -7.85 -4.89
N GLY A 377 10.97 -9.12 -4.86
CA GLY A 377 11.21 -9.88 -3.62
C GLY A 377 12.56 -9.56 -3.00
N GLU A 378 12.64 -9.54 -1.67
CA GLU A 378 13.92 -9.41 -0.97
C GLU A 378 14.76 -10.68 -1.12
N THR A 379 15.99 -10.50 -1.52
CA THR A 379 16.96 -11.59 -1.66
C THR A 379 18.34 -11.15 -1.14
N ARG A 380 19.10 -12.08 -0.56
CA ARG A 380 20.52 -11.83 -0.23
C ARG A 380 21.31 -11.68 -1.54
N LYS A 381 22.01 -10.58 -1.64
CA LYS A 381 22.91 -10.27 -2.76
C LYS A 381 24.32 -10.21 -2.20
N GLY A 382 25.29 -10.77 -2.90
CA GLY A 382 26.73 -10.79 -2.63
C GLY A 382 27.18 -10.32 -1.23
N GLY A 383 27.35 -11.20 -0.28
CA GLY A 383 27.59 -10.91 1.12
C GLY A 383 26.30 -10.82 1.94
N ASP A 384 26.25 -9.87 2.91
CA ASP A 384 25.12 -9.75 3.85
C ASP A 384 24.02 -8.76 3.42
N ALA A 385 24.15 -8.11 2.26
CA ALA A 385 23.17 -7.13 1.81
C ALA A 385 21.83 -7.80 1.43
N LEU A 386 20.72 -7.26 1.94
CA LEU A 386 19.37 -7.75 1.74
C LEU A 386 18.51 -6.64 1.14
N HIS A 387 18.14 -6.78 -0.13
CA HIS A 387 17.27 -5.84 -0.86
C HIS A 387 16.61 -6.51 -2.06
N ALA A 388 15.56 -5.89 -2.60
CA ALA A 388 15.00 -6.27 -3.89
C ALA A 388 15.80 -5.62 -5.05
N LEU A 389 15.81 -6.24 -6.22
CA LEU A 389 16.43 -5.62 -7.40
C LEU A 389 15.77 -4.26 -7.70
N PHE A 390 14.46 -4.18 -7.57
CA PHE A 390 13.68 -2.98 -7.83
C PHE A 390 14.12 -1.77 -6.99
N ASP A 391 14.63 -2.00 -5.78
CA ASP A 391 15.14 -0.93 -4.90
C ASP A 391 16.41 -0.26 -5.43
N LYS A 392 17.11 -0.88 -6.39
CA LYS A 392 18.30 -0.33 -7.06
C LYS A 392 17.97 0.46 -8.32
N LEU A 393 16.74 0.31 -8.81
CA LEU A 393 16.34 1.00 -10.02
C LEU A 393 16.21 2.50 -9.75
N PRO A 394 16.32 3.34 -10.78
CA PRO A 394 16.09 4.77 -10.62
C PRO A 394 14.73 5.06 -9.99
N GLU A 395 14.66 6.13 -9.21
CA GLU A 395 13.41 6.61 -8.65
C GLU A 395 12.38 6.85 -9.75
N ASP A 396 11.10 6.64 -9.43
CA ASP A 396 9.96 6.76 -10.35
C ASP A 396 9.94 5.77 -11.53
N THR A 397 10.80 4.75 -11.54
CA THR A 397 10.73 3.68 -12.53
C THR A 397 9.38 2.96 -12.45
N VAL A 398 8.74 2.76 -13.61
CA VAL A 398 7.54 1.93 -13.71
C VAL A 398 7.90 0.65 -14.47
N LEU A 399 7.72 -0.49 -13.80
CA LEU A 399 7.81 -1.81 -14.43
C LEU A 399 6.48 -2.12 -15.12
N ALA A 400 6.53 -2.60 -16.35
CA ALA A 400 5.40 -3.16 -17.08
C ALA A 400 5.75 -4.56 -17.61
N ILE A 401 4.99 -5.57 -17.18
CA ILE A 401 5.08 -6.95 -17.67
C ILE A 401 3.81 -7.25 -18.44
N THR A 402 3.91 -7.46 -19.73
CA THR A 402 2.79 -7.81 -20.60
C THR A 402 2.84 -9.28 -20.96
N LEU A 403 1.76 -9.99 -20.74
CA LEU A 403 1.60 -11.40 -21.08
C LEU A 403 0.43 -11.56 -22.05
N VAL A 404 0.67 -12.20 -23.17
CA VAL A 404 -0.33 -12.54 -24.19
C VAL A 404 -0.63 -14.02 -24.13
N ILE A 405 -1.85 -14.36 -23.80
CA ILE A 405 -2.31 -15.75 -23.65
C ILE A 405 -2.45 -16.34 -25.06
N THR A 406 -1.53 -17.19 -25.45
CA THR A 406 -1.44 -17.76 -26.79
C THR A 406 -1.68 -19.25 -26.74
N PRO A 407 -2.49 -19.84 -27.67
CA PRO A 407 -2.71 -21.27 -27.75
C PRO A 407 -1.39 -22.05 -27.84
N GLN A 408 -1.29 -23.14 -27.08
CA GLN A 408 -0.05 -23.93 -27.00
C GLN A 408 0.30 -24.58 -28.31
N ASP A 409 -0.68 -25.04 -29.11
CA ASP A 409 -0.48 -25.63 -30.45
C ASP A 409 0.18 -24.66 -31.43
N VAL A 410 -0.18 -23.36 -31.38
CA VAL A 410 0.45 -22.29 -32.17
C VAL A 410 1.90 -22.11 -31.79
N LEU A 411 2.21 -22.15 -30.49
CA LEU A 411 3.57 -21.99 -29.98
C LEU A 411 4.43 -23.23 -30.24
N GLU A 412 3.88 -24.43 -30.12
CA GLU A 412 4.57 -25.67 -30.48
C GLU A 412 4.89 -25.71 -31.96
N ALA A 413 3.95 -25.35 -32.84
CA ALA A 413 4.17 -25.23 -34.25
C ALA A 413 5.27 -24.19 -34.57
N HIS A 414 5.34 -23.09 -33.81
CA HIS A 414 6.40 -22.11 -33.97
C HIS A 414 7.76 -22.66 -33.52
N LEU A 415 7.84 -23.37 -32.38
CA LEU A 415 9.07 -24.04 -31.93
C LEU A 415 9.55 -25.08 -32.95
N GLU A 416 8.62 -25.85 -33.53
CA GLU A 416 8.96 -26.81 -34.60
C GLU A 416 9.54 -26.12 -35.85
N LYS A 417 8.96 -25.00 -36.26
CA LYS A 417 9.46 -24.18 -37.36
C LYS A 417 10.86 -23.63 -37.06
N LEU A 418 11.14 -23.19 -35.83
CA LEU A 418 12.46 -22.75 -35.40
C LEU A 418 13.47 -23.88 -35.45
N ALA A 419 13.14 -25.07 -34.93
CA ALA A 419 13.98 -26.25 -34.97
C ALA A 419 14.31 -26.66 -36.41
N ARG A 420 13.31 -26.69 -37.31
CA ARG A 420 13.49 -27.00 -38.74
C ARG A 420 14.34 -25.98 -39.50
N LYS A 421 14.31 -24.69 -39.13
CA LYS A 421 15.14 -23.64 -39.73
C LYS A 421 16.57 -23.65 -39.20
N SER A 422 16.82 -24.18 -38.03
CA SER A 422 18.13 -24.21 -37.35
C SER A 422 18.95 -25.45 -37.72
N VAL A 423 19.03 -25.81 -39.01
CA VAL A 423 19.69 -27.02 -39.51
C VAL A 423 21.22 -26.88 -39.65
N GLY A 424 21.74 -25.66 -39.54
CA GLY A 424 23.18 -25.42 -39.71
C GLY A 424 24.02 -25.92 -38.53
N ASP A 425 25.29 -26.19 -38.76
CA ASP A 425 26.27 -26.60 -37.75
C ASP A 425 26.96 -25.39 -37.07
N ASN A 426 26.50 -24.18 -37.32
CA ASN A 426 26.98 -22.99 -36.64
C ASN A 426 26.49 -22.97 -35.17
N GLN A 427 27.23 -22.32 -34.29
CA GLN A 427 26.98 -22.24 -32.88
C GLN A 427 25.57 -21.69 -32.56
N ALA A 428 25.08 -20.72 -33.33
CA ALA A 428 23.76 -20.13 -33.16
C ALA A 428 22.63 -21.14 -33.42
N SER A 429 22.76 -21.99 -34.46
CA SER A 429 21.80 -23.04 -34.78
C SER A 429 21.80 -24.15 -33.74
N LEU A 430 22.97 -24.51 -33.17
CA LEU A 430 23.06 -25.49 -32.08
C LEU A 430 22.36 -24.98 -30.83
N LEU A 431 22.67 -23.76 -30.37
CA LEU A 431 22.03 -23.13 -29.22
C LEU A 431 20.51 -22.99 -29.38
N THR A 432 20.06 -22.66 -30.60
CA THR A 432 18.61 -22.57 -30.85
C THR A 432 17.93 -23.94 -30.74
N ARG A 433 18.54 -25.01 -31.23
CA ARG A 433 18.00 -26.37 -31.09
C ARG A 433 17.95 -26.81 -29.62
N GLU A 434 19.04 -26.58 -28.88
CA GLU A 434 19.09 -26.88 -27.45
C GLU A 434 17.98 -26.11 -26.68
N ALA A 435 17.81 -24.83 -26.94
CA ALA A 435 16.77 -24.01 -26.33
C ALA A 435 15.35 -24.50 -26.65
N VAL A 436 15.11 -24.95 -27.92
CA VAL A 436 13.82 -25.53 -28.32
C VAL A 436 13.58 -26.87 -27.62
N ASP A 437 14.58 -27.72 -27.51
CA ASP A 437 14.47 -29.03 -26.87
C ASP A 437 14.21 -28.87 -25.36
N ASP A 438 14.87 -27.90 -24.74
CA ASP A 438 14.63 -27.59 -23.30
C ASP A 438 13.25 -27.00 -23.07
N ALA A 439 12.78 -26.09 -23.94
CA ALA A 439 11.42 -25.59 -23.90
C ALA A 439 10.38 -26.72 -24.03
N ARG A 440 10.56 -27.67 -24.94
CA ARG A 440 9.68 -28.83 -25.12
C ARG A 440 9.67 -29.75 -23.92
N LYS A 441 10.83 -29.99 -23.27
CA LYS A 441 10.88 -30.78 -22.02
C LYS A 441 10.09 -30.14 -20.91
N LEU A 442 10.08 -28.81 -20.80
CA LEU A 442 9.34 -28.06 -19.79
C LEU A 442 7.84 -28.05 -20.08
N ILE A 443 7.43 -27.85 -21.33
CA ILE A 443 6.03 -27.93 -21.75
C ILE A 443 5.47 -29.32 -21.45
N GLY A 444 6.21 -30.39 -21.71
CA GLY A 444 5.81 -31.76 -21.38
C GLY A 444 5.68 -32.05 -19.87
N ARG A 445 6.04 -31.12 -18.99
CA ARG A 445 5.95 -31.20 -17.53
C ARG A 445 4.86 -30.31 -16.93
N GLU A 446 3.82 -30.01 -17.67
CA GLU A 446 2.69 -29.14 -17.22
C GLU A 446 2.99 -27.63 -17.20
N HIS A 447 4.15 -27.17 -17.69
CA HIS A 447 4.42 -25.75 -17.86
C HIS A 447 3.96 -25.26 -19.22
N LYS A 448 3.44 -24.03 -19.26
CA LYS A 448 3.02 -23.40 -20.51
C LYS A 448 4.02 -22.30 -20.95
N LEU A 449 4.06 -22.08 -22.26
CA LEU A 449 4.69 -20.91 -22.86
C LEU A 449 3.61 -19.92 -23.25
N TYR A 450 3.91 -18.65 -23.09
CA TYR A 450 3.12 -17.56 -23.65
C TYR A 450 4.04 -16.56 -24.34
N ARG A 451 3.46 -15.59 -25.03
CA ARG A 451 4.20 -14.44 -25.52
C ARG A 451 4.16 -13.33 -24.49
N GLY A 452 5.27 -12.65 -24.28
CA GLY A 452 5.33 -11.59 -23.27
C GLY A 452 6.46 -10.60 -23.52
N SER A 453 6.37 -9.48 -22.85
CA SER A 453 7.39 -8.44 -22.82
C SER A 453 7.54 -7.86 -21.43
N ILE A 454 8.75 -7.40 -21.13
CA ILE A 454 9.06 -6.69 -19.88
C ILE A 454 9.64 -5.34 -20.29
N ALA A 455 9.05 -4.27 -19.80
CA ALA A 455 9.42 -2.91 -20.10
C ALA A 455 9.57 -2.08 -18.83
N PHE A 456 10.47 -1.11 -18.87
CA PHE A 456 10.74 -0.18 -17.77
C PHE A 456 10.58 1.24 -18.28
N TYR A 457 9.63 1.98 -17.75
CA TYR A 457 9.45 3.38 -18.04
C TYR A 457 10.31 4.22 -17.12
N LEU A 458 10.99 5.18 -17.70
CA LEU A 458 11.86 6.13 -17.01
C LEU A 458 11.46 7.55 -17.36
N LYS A 459 11.67 8.46 -16.40
CA LYS A 459 11.58 9.91 -16.61
C LYS A 459 12.79 10.61 -15.99
N GLY A 460 13.09 11.80 -16.49
CA GLY A 460 14.09 12.68 -15.92
C GLY A 460 13.57 14.10 -15.84
N CYS A 461 14.15 14.96 -14.99
CA CYS A 461 13.87 16.40 -15.01
C CYS A 461 14.44 17.04 -16.29
N ASP A 462 15.50 16.45 -16.85
CA ASP A 462 16.15 16.80 -18.11
C ASP A 462 16.72 15.56 -18.81
N GLU A 463 17.22 15.74 -20.02
CA GLU A 463 17.77 14.63 -20.84
C GLU A 463 19.04 14.02 -20.23
N ALA A 464 19.86 14.83 -19.55
CA ALA A 464 21.09 14.36 -18.91
C ALA A 464 20.75 13.40 -17.75
N GLN A 465 19.79 13.77 -16.90
CA GLN A 465 19.31 12.92 -15.83
C GLN A 465 18.64 11.65 -16.37
N LEU A 466 17.83 11.76 -17.44
CA LEU A 466 17.21 10.59 -18.05
C LEU A 466 18.27 9.61 -18.59
N THR A 467 19.34 10.14 -19.21
CA THR A 467 20.45 9.32 -19.70
C THR A 467 21.18 8.63 -18.54
N ALA A 468 21.46 9.34 -17.45
CA ALA A 468 22.07 8.77 -16.25
C ALA A 468 21.18 7.66 -15.64
N ARG A 469 19.88 7.89 -15.54
CA ARG A 469 18.90 6.91 -15.07
C ARG A 469 18.81 5.70 -16.00
N SER A 470 18.89 5.90 -17.32
CA SER A 470 18.92 4.81 -18.29
C SER A 470 20.15 3.91 -18.10
N MET A 471 21.32 4.50 -17.88
CA MET A 471 22.55 3.76 -17.57
C MET A 471 22.47 3.02 -16.24
N GLN A 472 21.92 3.66 -15.19
CA GLN A 472 21.71 3.03 -13.88
C GLN A 472 20.79 1.82 -13.99
N LEU A 473 19.66 1.94 -14.70
CA LEU A 473 18.73 0.84 -14.96
C LEU A 473 19.44 -0.30 -15.70
N THR A 474 20.10 0.00 -16.81
CA THR A 474 20.83 -0.99 -17.63
C THR A 474 21.85 -1.76 -16.79
N ASN A 475 22.66 -1.06 -16.00
CA ASN A 475 23.66 -1.70 -15.14
C ASN A 475 23.02 -2.59 -14.06
N ALA A 476 21.91 -2.16 -13.47
CA ALA A 476 21.19 -2.94 -12.45
C ALA A 476 20.59 -4.22 -13.06
N LEU A 477 20.01 -4.13 -14.28
CA LEU A 477 19.43 -5.28 -14.98
C LEU A 477 20.51 -6.26 -15.43
N LEU A 478 21.60 -5.79 -16.04
CA LEU A 478 22.73 -6.64 -16.46
C LEU A 478 23.32 -7.39 -15.27
N GLY A 479 23.49 -6.71 -14.14
CA GLY A 479 23.95 -7.33 -12.89
C GLY A 479 23.00 -8.39 -12.30
N ALA A 480 21.75 -8.39 -12.75
CA ALA A 480 20.73 -9.37 -12.36
C ALA A 480 20.48 -10.47 -13.43
N GLY A 481 21.30 -10.56 -14.45
CA GLY A 481 21.15 -11.54 -15.54
C GLY A 481 20.01 -11.21 -16.53
N MET A 482 19.61 -9.94 -16.58
CA MET A 482 18.58 -9.43 -17.49
C MET A 482 19.23 -8.49 -18.50
N GLU A 483 19.08 -8.77 -19.79
CA GLU A 483 19.69 -7.99 -20.86
C GLU A 483 18.63 -7.05 -21.46
N PRO A 484 18.77 -5.73 -21.27
CA PRO A 484 17.86 -4.78 -21.91
C PRO A 484 18.25 -4.53 -23.36
N VAL A 485 17.27 -4.12 -24.17
CA VAL A 485 17.49 -3.60 -25.52
C VAL A 485 18.30 -2.30 -25.39
N ALA A 486 19.39 -2.21 -26.14
CA ALA A 486 20.16 -0.96 -26.20
C ALA A 486 19.30 0.16 -26.79
N THR A 487 19.45 1.36 -26.28
CA THR A 487 18.62 2.52 -26.71
C THR A 487 18.80 2.82 -28.21
N ASP A 488 19.96 2.52 -28.77
CA ASP A 488 20.29 2.75 -30.19
C ASP A 488 19.75 1.64 -31.08
N ASP A 489 19.43 0.49 -30.53
CA ASP A 489 18.90 -0.68 -31.28
C ASP A 489 17.36 -0.69 -31.30
N GLU A 490 16.70 0.19 -30.49
CA GLU A 490 15.25 0.31 -30.50
C GLU A 490 14.76 0.99 -31.79
N VAL A 491 14.01 0.24 -32.59
CA VAL A 491 13.57 0.67 -33.91
C VAL A 491 12.49 1.75 -33.88
N ALA A 492 11.60 1.70 -32.88
CA ALA A 492 10.44 2.58 -32.79
C ALA A 492 10.19 3.05 -31.35
N PRO A 493 11.11 3.81 -30.74
CA PRO A 493 11.08 4.13 -29.31
C PRO A 493 9.84 4.88 -28.88
N LEU A 494 9.32 5.80 -29.70
CA LEU A 494 8.08 6.52 -29.41
C LEU A 494 6.87 5.60 -29.39
N ASN A 495 6.80 4.68 -30.33
CA ASN A 495 5.70 3.72 -30.42
C ASN A 495 5.80 2.67 -29.29
N SER A 496 7.03 2.23 -28.95
CA SER A 496 7.25 1.31 -27.84
C SER A 496 6.84 1.91 -26.51
N TYR A 497 7.00 3.21 -26.32
CA TYR A 497 6.48 3.89 -25.12
C TYR A 497 4.96 3.76 -25.01
N LEU A 498 4.24 3.96 -26.11
CA LEU A 498 2.78 3.87 -26.11
C LEU A 498 2.29 2.43 -25.98
N ARG A 499 2.98 1.50 -26.63
CA ARG A 499 2.55 0.09 -26.74
C ARG A 499 2.35 -0.59 -25.39
N TRP A 500 3.20 -0.30 -24.42
CA TRP A 500 3.16 -0.95 -23.12
C TRP A 500 2.34 -0.20 -22.07
N LEU A 501 1.65 0.88 -22.47
CA LEU A 501 0.68 1.55 -21.59
C LEU A 501 -0.51 0.61 -21.27
N PRO A 502 -1.17 0.81 -20.12
CA PRO A 502 -2.26 -0.06 -19.69
C PRO A 502 -3.37 -0.19 -20.74
N GLY A 503 -3.63 -1.41 -21.20
CA GLY A 503 -4.66 -1.67 -22.20
C GLY A 503 -4.30 -1.35 -23.64
N ASN A 504 -3.08 -0.85 -23.92
CA ASN A 504 -2.73 -0.35 -25.26
C ASN A 504 -2.03 -1.37 -26.18
N PHE A 505 -1.63 -2.52 -25.66
CA PHE A 505 -1.02 -3.54 -26.52
C PHE A 505 -2.07 -4.22 -27.40
N ASP A 506 -1.99 -3.99 -28.73
CA ASP A 506 -2.89 -4.61 -29.69
C ASP A 506 -2.27 -5.87 -30.30
N VAL A 507 -2.80 -7.02 -29.89
CA VAL A 507 -2.36 -8.35 -30.35
C VAL A 507 -2.68 -8.62 -31.83
N ASN A 508 -3.60 -7.86 -32.42
CA ASN A 508 -3.99 -7.99 -33.82
C ASN A 508 -2.93 -7.40 -34.76
N GLN A 509 -2.04 -6.57 -34.26
CA GLN A 509 -0.87 -6.08 -34.97
C GLN A 509 0.22 -7.14 -35.01
N LYS A 510 0.08 -8.12 -35.89
CA LYS A 510 0.98 -9.30 -35.99
C LYS A 510 2.46 -8.94 -35.99
N ARG A 511 2.87 -7.86 -36.68
CA ARG A 511 4.28 -7.43 -36.70
C ARG A 511 4.76 -7.01 -35.30
N ALA A 512 3.95 -6.27 -34.56
CA ALA A 512 4.28 -5.87 -33.19
C ALA A 512 4.35 -7.09 -32.26
N LEU A 513 3.42 -8.03 -32.39
CA LEU A 513 3.41 -9.27 -31.63
C LEU A 513 4.67 -10.10 -31.88
N ASP A 514 5.08 -10.23 -33.14
CA ASP A 514 6.25 -11.05 -33.51
C ASP A 514 7.59 -10.42 -33.14
N TRP A 515 7.69 -9.09 -33.13
CA TRP A 515 8.92 -8.37 -32.84
C TRP A 515 9.16 -8.08 -31.38
N TYR A 516 8.10 -7.77 -30.61
CA TYR A 516 8.20 -7.24 -29.24
C TYR A 516 7.72 -8.20 -28.17
N ALA A 517 6.90 -9.19 -28.51
CA ALA A 517 6.43 -10.18 -27.55
C ALA A 517 7.17 -11.51 -27.75
N GLN A 518 8.14 -11.76 -26.89
CA GLN A 518 8.97 -12.96 -26.92
C GLN A 518 8.27 -14.13 -26.24
N MET A 519 8.71 -15.36 -26.55
CA MET A 519 8.24 -16.55 -25.85
C MET A 519 8.87 -16.60 -24.46
N ILE A 520 8.01 -16.72 -23.44
CA ILE A 520 8.41 -16.81 -22.04
C ILE A 520 7.64 -17.93 -21.35
N LEU A 521 8.33 -18.68 -20.51
CA LEU A 521 7.69 -19.67 -19.63
C LEU A 521 6.82 -18.95 -18.59
N VAL A 522 5.59 -19.42 -18.39
CA VAL A 522 4.67 -18.85 -17.39
C VAL A 522 5.27 -18.91 -15.99
N GLN A 523 6.03 -19.95 -15.68
CA GLN A 523 6.79 -20.06 -14.44
C GLN A 523 7.80 -18.91 -14.29
N HIS A 524 8.48 -18.51 -15.37
CA HIS A 524 9.39 -17.35 -15.33
C HIS A 524 8.61 -16.05 -15.09
N VAL A 525 7.44 -15.90 -15.70
CA VAL A 525 6.56 -14.76 -15.43
C VAL A 525 6.13 -14.76 -13.96
N ALA A 526 5.73 -15.90 -13.39
CA ALA A 526 5.36 -16.01 -11.97
C ALA A 526 6.52 -15.62 -11.04
N ASN A 527 7.76 -15.92 -11.40
CA ASN A 527 8.95 -15.52 -10.66
C ASN A 527 9.27 -14.01 -10.79
N LEU A 528 8.93 -13.38 -11.91
CA LEU A 528 9.22 -11.98 -12.23
C LEU A 528 8.07 -11.04 -11.85
N CYS A 529 6.83 -11.55 -11.77
CA CYS A 529 5.67 -10.74 -11.38
C CYS A 529 5.93 -9.91 -10.12
N PRO A 530 5.50 -8.65 -10.10
CA PRO A 530 5.76 -7.76 -8.96
C PRO A 530 4.89 -8.03 -7.74
N VAL A 531 4.25 -9.18 -7.66
CA VAL A 531 3.43 -9.62 -6.50
C VAL A 531 4.26 -10.02 -5.27
N TRP A 532 5.58 -10.15 -5.45
CA TRP A 532 6.53 -10.40 -4.38
C TRP A 532 6.95 -9.07 -3.78
N GLY A 533 6.87 -8.95 -2.46
CA GLY A 533 7.15 -7.67 -1.81
C GLY A 533 7.51 -7.83 -0.34
N ARG A 534 7.22 -6.78 0.41
CA ARG A 534 7.41 -6.71 1.86
C ARG A 534 6.08 -6.66 2.57
N SER A 535 6.08 -7.11 3.82
CA SER A 535 4.89 -7.01 4.66
C SER A 535 4.49 -5.55 4.89
N SER A 536 3.21 -5.27 4.76
CA SER A 536 2.58 -4.00 5.16
C SER A 536 1.84 -4.09 6.50
N GLY A 537 1.93 -5.25 7.17
CA GLY A 537 1.23 -5.52 8.41
C GLY A 537 -0.20 -5.99 8.21
N THR A 538 -1.06 -5.70 9.19
CA THR A 538 -2.45 -6.16 9.21
C THR A 538 -3.42 -5.25 8.46
N GLY A 539 -3.01 -4.02 8.18
CA GLY A 539 -3.85 -2.99 7.57
C GLY A 539 -4.64 -2.16 8.59
N HIS A 540 -4.45 -2.39 9.89
CA HIS A 540 -5.07 -1.62 10.96
C HIS A 540 -4.06 -0.59 11.52
N PRO A 541 -4.21 0.70 11.23
CA PRO A 541 -3.22 1.71 11.59
C PRO A 541 -3.36 2.20 13.04
N GLY A 542 -3.42 1.28 14.00
CA GLY A 542 -3.31 1.61 15.43
C GLY A 542 -1.88 2.01 15.80
N ILE A 543 -0.92 1.27 15.27
CA ILE A 543 0.52 1.55 15.33
C ILE A 543 1.09 1.47 13.92
N THR A 544 1.90 2.44 13.55
CA THR A 544 2.60 2.50 12.28
C THR A 544 4.09 2.49 12.50
N LEU A 545 4.74 1.52 11.89
CA LEU A 545 6.19 1.46 11.69
C LEU A 545 6.46 1.49 10.18
N PHE A 546 7.70 1.32 9.78
CA PHE A 546 8.08 1.27 8.36
C PHE A 546 8.89 0.01 8.08
N ASN A 547 8.60 -0.63 6.96
CA ASN A 547 9.41 -1.74 6.49
C ASN A 547 10.70 -1.22 5.83
N ARG A 548 11.62 -2.13 5.48
CA ARG A 548 12.90 -1.77 4.83
C ARG A 548 12.74 -1.03 3.50
N GLY A 549 11.64 -1.25 2.79
CA GLY A 549 11.34 -0.55 1.53
C GLY A 549 10.72 0.82 1.70
N GLY A 550 10.52 1.28 2.94
CA GLY A 550 9.94 2.59 3.23
C GLY A 550 8.42 2.63 3.30
N ALA A 551 7.74 1.50 3.09
CA ALA A 551 6.29 1.45 3.19
C ALA A 551 5.82 1.33 4.64
N PRO A 552 4.67 1.94 4.99
CA PRO A 552 4.04 1.77 6.29
C PRO A 552 3.78 0.29 6.59
N LEU A 553 4.14 -0.12 7.79
CA LEU A 553 3.85 -1.42 8.37
C LEU A 553 2.95 -1.19 9.57
N THR A 554 1.69 -1.54 9.43
CA THR A 554 0.65 -1.23 10.41
C THR A 554 0.18 -2.46 11.16
N PHE A 555 -0.07 -2.30 12.43
CA PHE A 555 -0.76 -3.29 13.27
C PHE A 555 -1.44 -2.58 14.44
N ASP A 556 -2.41 -3.24 15.04
CA ASP A 556 -3.11 -2.68 16.18
C ASP A 556 -3.24 -3.71 17.31
N PRO A 557 -2.43 -3.61 18.37
CA PRO A 557 -2.46 -4.57 19.46
C PRO A 557 -3.78 -4.55 20.25
N LEU A 558 -4.58 -3.47 20.12
CA LEU A 558 -5.87 -3.35 20.78
C LEU A 558 -7.03 -3.86 19.92
N ASN A 559 -6.80 -4.12 18.64
CA ASN A 559 -7.80 -4.68 17.73
C ASN A 559 -7.89 -6.22 17.91
N LYS A 560 -9.10 -6.72 18.15
CA LYS A 560 -9.33 -8.17 18.28
C LYS A 560 -8.93 -8.97 17.04
N LEU A 561 -8.95 -8.36 15.84
CA LEU A 561 -8.53 -9.02 14.60
C LEU A 561 -7.02 -9.17 14.46
N ASP A 562 -6.24 -8.38 15.18
CA ASP A 562 -4.77 -8.41 15.12
C ASP A 562 -4.14 -9.25 16.23
N ARG A 563 -4.93 -9.77 17.15
CA ARG A 563 -4.50 -10.59 18.28
C ARG A 563 -5.39 -11.81 18.48
N GLN A 564 -4.83 -12.87 19.01
CA GLN A 564 -5.57 -14.09 19.33
C GLN A 564 -6.04 -14.14 20.81
N MET A 565 -5.33 -13.46 21.70
CA MET A 565 -5.55 -13.45 23.13
C MET A 565 -5.51 -12.01 23.68
N ASN A 566 -5.05 -11.83 24.91
CA ASN A 566 -4.91 -10.53 25.56
C ASN A 566 -3.84 -9.65 24.86
N ALA A 567 -4.03 -8.34 24.94
CA ALA A 567 -3.18 -7.34 24.29
C ALA A 567 -1.87 -7.08 25.07
N HIS A 568 -1.08 -8.12 25.36
CA HIS A 568 0.21 -7.99 26.01
C HIS A 568 1.33 -7.89 24.98
N MET A 569 2.31 -7.01 25.24
CA MET A 569 3.46 -6.79 24.36
C MET A 569 4.74 -6.76 25.16
N PHE A 570 5.78 -7.46 24.67
CA PHE A 570 7.15 -7.31 25.13
C PHE A 570 7.97 -6.50 24.13
N LEU A 571 8.77 -5.56 24.63
CA LEU A 571 9.73 -4.80 23.86
C LEU A 571 11.15 -5.07 24.39
N PHE A 572 11.93 -5.81 23.62
CA PHE A 572 13.30 -6.18 23.96
C PHE A 572 14.32 -5.35 23.20
N GLY A 573 15.44 -5.11 23.83
CA GLY A 573 16.59 -4.46 23.20
C GLY A 573 17.71 -4.23 24.22
N PRO A 574 18.97 -4.20 23.79
CA PRO A 574 20.09 -3.88 24.67
C PRO A 574 20.01 -2.42 25.16
N THR A 575 20.81 -2.10 26.16
CA THR A 575 20.93 -0.73 26.66
C THR A 575 21.38 0.21 25.52
N GLY A 576 20.74 1.36 25.36
CA GLY A 576 21.05 2.31 24.29
C GLY A 576 20.41 2.01 22.93
N ALA A 577 19.72 0.88 22.76
CA ALA A 577 19.09 0.51 21.49
C ALA A 577 17.82 1.32 21.15
N GLY A 578 17.39 2.25 21.99
CA GLY A 578 16.23 3.11 21.73
C GLY A 578 14.89 2.58 22.22
N LYS A 579 14.85 1.59 23.17
CA LYS A 579 13.60 1.04 23.73
C LYS A 579 12.62 2.12 24.21
N SER A 580 13.09 3.05 25.05
CA SER A 580 12.24 4.11 25.59
C SER A 580 11.73 5.08 24.51
N ALA A 581 12.58 5.39 23.50
CA ALA A 581 12.18 6.22 22.37
C ALA A 581 11.10 5.51 21.53
N THR A 582 11.28 4.22 21.24
CA THR A 582 10.30 3.41 20.52
C THR A 582 8.99 3.34 21.29
N LEU A 583 9.04 3.10 22.62
CA LEU A 583 7.83 3.02 23.43
C LEU A 583 7.09 4.38 23.47
N ASN A 584 7.81 5.51 23.60
CA ASN A 584 7.21 6.84 23.47
C ASN A 584 6.53 7.03 22.12
N TYR A 585 7.15 6.58 21.03
CA TYR A 585 6.55 6.64 19.69
C TYR A 585 5.25 5.82 19.59
N LEU A 586 5.24 4.60 20.13
CA LEU A 586 4.05 3.74 20.17
C LEU A 586 2.93 4.36 21.01
N LEU A 587 3.27 4.88 22.21
CA LEU A 587 2.30 5.50 23.11
C LEU A 587 1.66 6.77 22.51
N ASN A 588 2.45 7.61 21.83
CA ASN A 588 1.91 8.77 21.11
C ASN A 588 0.86 8.37 20.08
N GLN A 589 1.11 7.29 19.33
CA GLN A 589 0.15 6.78 18.34
C GLN A 589 -1.12 6.25 19.01
N LEU A 590 -0.97 5.46 20.08
CA LEU A 590 -2.11 4.93 20.82
C LEU A 590 -2.96 6.04 21.44
N ILE A 591 -2.35 7.09 22.01
CA ILE A 591 -3.08 8.27 22.51
C ILE A 591 -3.86 8.93 21.35
N ALA A 592 -3.21 9.14 20.20
CA ALA A 592 -3.82 9.81 19.07
C ALA A 592 -4.98 9.02 18.45
N VAL A 593 -4.87 7.68 18.42
CA VAL A 593 -5.86 6.81 17.77
C VAL A 593 -7.00 6.43 18.72
N TYR A 594 -6.69 6.15 19.98
CA TYR A 594 -7.63 5.60 20.94
C TYR A 594 -8.08 6.57 22.02
N GLY A 595 -7.23 7.57 22.41
CA GLY A 595 -7.44 8.37 23.59
C GLY A 595 -7.56 7.52 24.87
N PRO A 596 -6.68 6.53 25.12
CA PRO A 596 -6.81 5.61 26.24
C PRO A 596 -6.35 6.27 27.53
N ARG A 597 -6.80 5.76 28.66
CA ARG A 597 -6.10 5.99 29.91
C ARG A 597 -4.77 5.25 29.90
N LEU A 598 -3.68 5.96 30.19
CA LEU A 598 -2.35 5.41 30.26
C LEU A 598 -1.82 5.43 31.69
N PHE A 599 -1.27 4.29 32.11
CA PHE A 599 -0.58 4.14 33.36
C PHE A 599 0.84 3.68 33.08
N ILE A 600 1.83 4.53 33.34
CA ILE A 600 3.23 4.28 33.05
C ILE A 600 3.98 4.15 34.35
N VAL A 601 4.63 2.99 34.57
CA VAL A 601 5.54 2.75 35.66
C VAL A 601 6.95 2.68 35.07
N GLU A 602 7.82 3.58 35.50
CA GLU A 602 9.18 3.70 34.94
C GLU A 602 10.23 3.91 36.03
N ALA A 603 11.50 3.79 35.59
CA ALA A 603 12.65 4.16 36.42
C ALA A 603 13.57 5.07 35.59
N GLY A 604 13.54 6.40 35.83
CA GLY A 604 14.49 7.34 35.21
C GLY A 604 13.89 8.47 34.38
N ASN A 605 12.60 8.74 34.50
CA ASN A 605 11.92 9.88 33.84
C ASN A 605 12.00 9.91 32.28
N SER A 606 11.95 8.75 31.66
CA SER A 606 11.99 8.62 30.19
C SER A 606 10.72 9.13 29.52
N PHE A 607 9.59 9.21 30.25
CA PHE A 607 8.28 9.62 29.75
C PHE A 607 7.86 11.01 30.23
N GLY A 608 8.75 11.73 30.92
CA GLY A 608 8.47 13.06 31.43
C GLY A 608 8.06 14.05 30.34
N LEU A 609 8.76 14.03 29.19
CA LEU A 609 8.43 14.89 28.02
C LEU A 609 7.10 14.54 27.40
N LEU A 610 6.72 13.26 27.34
CA LEU A 610 5.41 12.82 26.87
C LEU A 610 4.30 13.42 27.75
N GLY A 611 4.49 13.36 29.07
CA GLY A 611 3.54 13.96 30.00
C GLY A 611 3.44 15.49 29.85
N ASP A 612 4.54 16.22 29.64
CA ASP A 612 4.51 17.67 29.41
C ASP A 612 3.81 18.00 28.08
N PHE A 613 4.04 17.20 27.05
CA PHE A 613 3.41 17.34 25.74
C PHE A 613 1.89 17.09 25.84
N ALA A 614 1.49 15.98 26.44
CA ALA A 614 0.08 15.63 26.66
C ALA A 614 -0.66 16.72 27.46
N LYS A 615 -0.03 17.24 28.53
CA LYS A 615 -0.60 18.32 29.34
C LYS A 615 -0.82 19.60 28.57
N LYS A 616 0.13 19.98 27.67
CA LYS A 616 -0.01 21.15 26.79
C LYS A 616 -1.18 21.02 25.82
N LEU A 617 -1.56 19.81 25.47
CA LEU A 617 -2.66 19.50 24.56
C LEU A 617 -3.98 19.21 25.29
N GLY A 618 -4.04 19.52 26.59
CA GLY A 618 -5.28 19.50 27.36
C GLY A 618 -5.59 18.16 28.01
N LEU A 619 -4.69 17.17 27.94
CA LEU A 619 -4.86 15.92 28.71
C LEU A 619 -4.51 16.13 30.18
N SER A 620 -5.26 15.48 31.08
CA SER A 620 -4.95 15.44 32.50
C SER A 620 -3.76 14.52 32.74
N VAL A 621 -2.71 15.05 33.38
CA VAL A 621 -1.47 14.31 33.63
C VAL A 621 -1.15 14.31 35.13
N HIS A 622 -1.04 13.13 35.71
CA HIS A 622 -0.62 12.93 37.07
C HIS A 622 0.78 12.30 37.10
N ARG A 623 1.71 12.94 37.82
CA ARG A 623 3.09 12.45 37.95
C ARG A 623 3.42 12.22 39.40
N ILE A 624 3.94 11.04 39.69
CA ILE A 624 4.36 10.64 41.04
C ILE A 624 5.78 10.14 40.98
N LYS A 625 6.58 10.59 41.91
CA LYS A 625 7.91 10.01 42.15
C LYS A 625 7.84 9.26 43.50
N LEU A 626 7.99 7.93 43.44
CA LEU A 626 8.08 7.13 44.62
C LEU A 626 9.50 7.20 45.21
N ALA A 627 9.63 7.79 46.34
CA ALA A 627 10.88 7.94 47.04
C ALA A 627 10.60 8.03 48.58
N PRO A 628 11.55 7.68 49.45
CA PRO A 628 11.45 7.93 50.87
C PRO A 628 11.06 9.40 51.14
N ASN A 629 10.12 9.63 52.05
CA ASN A 629 9.61 10.96 52.38
C ASN A 629 8.87 11.69 51.22
N SER A 630 8.37 10.96 50.20
CA SER A 630 7.56 11.56 49.12
C SER A 630 6.14 11.91 49.51
N GLY A 631 5.68 11.45 50.70
CA GLY A 631 4.29 11.61 51.14
C GLY A 631 3.29 10.71 50.44
N VAL A 632 3.75 9.83 49.53
CA VAL A 632 2.93 8.87 48.78
C VAL A 632 2.95 7.52 49.50
N SER A 633 1.79 6.91 49.67
CA SER A 633 1.64 5.58 50.29
C SER A 633 0.85 4.66 49.35
N LEU A 634 1.27 3.37 49.29
CA LEU A 634 0.70 2.37 48.39
C LEU A 634 -0.26 1.40 49.09
N ALA A 635 -0.28 1.29 50.41
CA ALA A 635 -1.12 0.41 51.23
C ALA A 635 -1.41 -0.99 50.59
N PRO A 636 -0.39 -1.88 50.43
CA PRO A 636 -0.49 -3.10 49.63
C PRO A 636 -1.53 -4.13 50.12
N PHE A 637 -2.06 -4.01 51.31
CA PHE A 637 -3.08 -4.86 51.90
C PHE A 637 -4.47 -4.21 52.00
N ALA A 638 -4.65 -3.00 51.47
CA ALA A 638 -5.90 -2.24 51.59
C ALA A 638 -7.12 -3.03 51.08
N ASP A 639 -6.98 -3.73 49.99
CA ASP A 639 -8.04 -4.52 49.35
C ASP A 639 -8.39 -5.83 50.09
N ALA A 640 -7.64 -6.21 51.15
CA ALA A 640 -7.92 -7.43 51.91
C ALA A 640 -9.35 -7.42 52.52
N ILE A 641 -9.93 -6.24 52.73
CA ILE A 641 -11.33 -6.10 53.19
C ILE A 641 -12.32 -6.75 52.22
N ARG A 642 -12.03 -6.75 50.93
CA ARG A 642 -12.91 -7.36 49.91
C ARG A 642 -13.04 -8.87 50.13
N LEU A 643 -12.00 -9.55 50.67
CA LEU A 643 -12.02 -10.96 50.99
C LEU A 643 -12.99 -11.35 52.08
N VAL A 644 -13.37 -10.41 52.95
CA VAL A 644 -14.35 -10.63 54.06
C VAL A 644 -15.77 -10.38 53.59
N ASN A 645 -15.98 -9.44 52.67
CA ASN A 645 -17.30 -8.97 52.26
C ASN A 645 -17.89 -9.76 51.09
N THR A 646 -17.11 -10.61 50.41
CA THR A 646 -17.59 -11.45 49.31
C THR A 646 -17.94 -12.84 49.84
N PRO A 647 -19.22 -13.28 49.86
CA PRO A 647 -19.55 -14.66 50.22
C PRO A 647 -18.92 -15.57 49.16
N SER A 648 -18.08 -16.51 49.59
CA SER A 648 -17.53 -17.57 48.74
C SER A 648 -18.68 -18.35 48.13
N GLN A 649 -19.07 -18.06 46.91
CA GLN A 649 -19.86 -18.95 46.08
C GLN A 649 -18.93 -20.05 45.61
N VAL A 650 -18.74 -21.07 46.41
CA VAL A 650 -18.25 -22.37 45.95
C VAL A 650 -19.38 -22.96 45.08
N LYS A 651 -19.35 -22.71 43.80
CA LYS A 651 -20.13 -23.50 42.85
C LYS A 651 -19.49 -24.87 42.76
N THR A 652 -20.09 -25.87 43.37
CA THR A 652 -19.90 -27.25 43.01
C THR A 652 -20.39 -27.40 41.56
N LEU A 653 -19.50 -27.69 40.64
CA LEU A 653 -19.84 -28.11 39.28
C LEU A 653 -20.53 -29.48 39.39
N ASP A 654 -21.80 -29.53 39.17
CA ASP A 654 -22.53 -30.77 38.96
C ASP A 654 -22.20 -31.32 37.56
N ALA A 655 -21.96 -32.64 37.51
CA ALA A 655 -21.44 -33.35 36.32
C ALA A 655 -22.42 -33.44 35.13
N ASP A 656 -23.61 -32.83 35.23
CA ASP A 656 -24.67 -32.97 34.20
C ASP A 656 -24.72 -31.77 33.21
N ASP A 657 -23.86 -30.77 33.37
CA ASP A 657 -23.86 -29.54 32.50
C ASP A 657 -22.89 -29.61 31.31
N LEU A 658 -22.39 -30.75 30.94
CA LEU A 658 -21.39 -30.92 29.87
C LEU A 658 -21.94 -30.80 28.45
N ASP A 659 -23.25 -30.82 28.24
CA ASP A 659 -23.84 -30.78 26.87
C ASP A 659 -24.32 -29.40 26.41
N SER A 660 -24.20 -28.37 27.21
CA SER A 660 -24.58 -26.98 26.82
C SER A 660 -23.42 -26.01 26.62
N PHE A 661 -22.20 -26.54 26.42
CA PHE A 661 -20.95 -25.76 26.47
C PHE A 661 -20.72 -24.85 25.25
N ASP A 662 -21.35 -25.12 24.10
CA ASP A 662 -20.99 -24.40 22.84
C ASP A 662 -21.83 -23.13 22.56
N GLU A 663 -23.01 -22.96 23.13
CA GLU A 663 -23.86 -21.79 22.85
C GLU A 663 -23.71 -20.62 23.87
N HIS A 664 -23.15 -20.88 25.05
CA HIS A 664 -22.98 -19.86 26.09
C HIS A 664 -21.60 -19.23 26.17
N LEU A 665 -20.61 -19.70 25.40
CA LEU A 665 -19.26 -19.13 25.39
C LEU A 665 -19.19 -17.76 24.72
N SER A 666 -20.10 -17.43 23.79
CA SER A 666 -20.10 -16.14 23.12
C SER A 666 -20.79 -15.00 23.90
N ALA A 667 -21.67 -15.35 24.84
CA ALA A 667 -22.44 -14.36 25.64
C ALA A 667 -21.86 -14.10 27.04
N LYS A 668 -21.00 -15.00 27.55
CA LYS A 668 -20.36 -14.85 28.87
C LYS A 668 -18.94 -14.29 28.83
N ALA A 669 -18.32 -14.19 27.66
CA ALA A 669 -16.98 -13.65 27.51
C ALA A 669 -16.87 -12.14 27.89
N ASP A 670 -17.99 -11.43 28.03
CA ASP A 670 -18.02 -10.03 28.44
C ASP A 670 -18.37 -9.82 29.93
N GLN A 671 -18.55 -10.89 30.73
CA GLN A 671 -18.92 -10.78 32.15
C GLN A 671 -18.01 -11.55 33.12
N ASP A 672 -17.09 -12.37 32.65
CA ASP A 672 -16.00 -12.86 33.48
C ASP A 672 -14.87 -11.79 33.44
N GLU A 673 -15.07 -10.68 34.15
CA GLU A 673 -13.94 -10.01 34.79
C GLU A 673 -13.22 -11.09 35.60
N ASP A 674 -11.98 -11.38 35.21
CA ASP A 674 -11.09 -12.31 35.90
C ASP A 674 -11.30 -12.16 37.44
N GLU A 675 -11.80 -13.18 38.10
CA GLU A 675 -11.82 -13.22 39.58
C GLU A 675 -10.36 -13.21 40.01
N ARG A 676 -9.88 -12.00 40.26
CA ARG A 676 -8.53 -11.71 40.68
C ARG A 676 -8.25 -12.44 42.00
N ASP A 677 -7.19 -13.28 42.03
CA ASP A 677 -6.76 -13.94 43.28
C ASP A 677 -6.08 -12.92 44.22
N VAL A 678 -6.89 -12.01 44.74
CA VAL A 678 -6.48 -10.95 45.68
C VAL A 678 -5.69 -11.52 46.88
N LEU A 679 -6.09 -12.69 47.36
CA LEU A 679 -5.41 -13.33 48.46
C LEU A 679 -4.03 -13.88 48.06
N GLY A 680 -3.92 -14.46 46.87
CA GLY A 680 -2.63 -14.93 46.30
C GLY A 680 -1.66 -13.79 46.09
N GLU A 681 -2.13 -12.67 45.56
CA GLU A 681 -1.29 -11.47 45.33
C GLU A 681 -0.78 -10.90 46.66
N MET A 682 -1.64 -10.79 47.66
CA MET A 682 -1.25 -10.33 49.00
C MET A 682 -0.32 -11.32 49.73
N GLU A 683 -0.48 -12.63 49.47
CA GLU A 683 0.48 -13.63 49.96
C GLU A 683 1.87 -13.37 49.35
N ILE A 684 1.95 -13.07 48.05
CA ILE A 684 3.22 -12.77 47.39
C ILE A 684 3.84 -11.52 48.01
N VAL A 685 3.09 -10.47 48.21
CA VAL A 685 3.57 -9.25 48.86
C VAL A 685 4.10 -9.53 50.29
N ALA A 686 3.32 -10.25 51.10
CA ALA A 686 3.75 -10.62 52.45
C ALA A 686 5.04 -11.46 52.43
N ARG A 687 5.17 -12.40 51.50
CA ARG A 687 6.41 -13.22 51.30
C ARG A 687 7.59 -12.34 50.93
N LEU A 688 7.42 -11.40 50.01
CA LEU A 688 8.50 -10.46 49.66
C LEU A 688 8.92 -9.59 50.84
N MET A 689 8.00 -9.19 51.69
CA MET A 689 8.32 -8.45 52.94
C MET A 689 9.07 -9.33 53.95
N ILE A 690 8.70 -10.60 54.08
CA ILE A 690 9.33 -11.54 54.99
C ILE A 690 10.73 -11.96 54.51
N THR A 691 10.91 -12.19 53.22
CA THR A 691 12.15 -12.73 52.65
C THR A 691 13.10 -11.66 52.11
N GLY A 692 12.67 -10.39 52.07
CA GLY A 692 13.41 -9.32 51.43
C GLY A 692 13.61 -9.52 49.92
N GLY A 693 12.88 -10.47 49.29
CA GLY A 693 13.05 -10.86 47.90
C GLY A 693 14.36 -11.66 47.60
N GLU A 694 15.03 -12.18 48.67
CA GLU A 694 16.20 -12.98 48.55
C GLU A 694 15.84 -14.45 48.20
N GLU A 695 16.40 -15.01 47.15
CA GLU A 695 16.10 -16.36 46.66
C GLU A 695 16.38 -17.45 47.73
N LYS A 696 17.40 -17.26 48.57
CA LYS A 696 17.74 -18.18 49.64
C LYS A 696 16.70 -18.16 50.79
N GLU A 697 16.19 -17.02 51.11
CA GLU A 697 15.13 -16.88 52.14
C GLU A 697 13.78 -17.35 51.57
N GLU A 698 13.48 -17.06 50.33
CA GLU A 698 12.29 -17.56 49.63
C GLU A 698 12.23 -19.10 49.59
N ALA A 699 13.38 -19.76 49.36
CA ALA A 699 13.50 -21.22 49.37
C ALA A 699 13.27 -21.87 50.73
N ARG A 700 13.34 -21.07 51.81
CA ARG A 700 13.10 -21.56 53.18
C ARG A 700 11.61 -21.51 53.58
N LEU A 701 10.76 -20.81 52.78
CA LEU A 701 9.34 -20.76 53.03
C LEU A 701 8.66 -22.05 52.61
N THR A 702 8.06 -22.72 53.58
CA THR A 702 7.31 -23.97 53.36
C THR A 702 5.87 -23.69 52.93
N ARG A 703 5.16 -24.71 52.43
CA ARG A 703 3.70 -24.60 52.17
C ARG A 703 2.91 -24.27 53.45
N ALA A 704 3.39 -24.76 54.60
CA ALA A 704 2.73 -24.45 55.88
C ALA A 704 2.87 -22.96 56.23
N ASP A 705 4.04 -22.35 55.99
CA ASP A 705 4.26 -20.92 56.20
C ASP A 705 3.31 -20.06 55.31
N ARG A 706 3.17 -20.43 54.03
CA ARG A 706 2.26 -19.77 53.11
C ARG A 706 0.80 -19.84 53.60
N SER A 707 0.39 -21.02 54.07
CA SER A 707 -0.96 -21.17 54.64
C SER A 707 -1.18 -20.26 55.84
N VAL A 708 -0.18 -20.16 56.73
CA VAL A 708 -0.25 -19.26 57.91
C VAL A 708 -0.33 -17.80 57.47
N ILE A 709 0.48 -17.37 56.50
CA ILE A 709 0.42 -16.01 55.97
C ILE A 709 -0.98 -15.70 55.43
N ARG A 710 -1.58 -16.57 54.65
CA ARG A 710 -2.96 -16.40 54.13
C ARG A 710 -3.99 -16.28 55.28
N HIS A 711 -3.89 -17.13 56.30
CA HIS A 711 -4.79 -17.04 57.46
C HIS A 711 -4.62 -15.74 58.25
N CYS A 712 -3.38 -15.26 58.42
CA CYS A 712 -3.11 -14.00 59.09
C CYS A 712 -3.59 -12.79 58.26
N ILE A 713 -3.49 -12.80 56.93
CA ILE A 713 -4.08 -11.76 56.10
C ILE A 713 -5.61 -11.73 56.26
N LEU A 714 -6.29 -12.88 56.25
CA LEU A 714 -7.71 -12.98 56.48
C LEU A 714 -8.12 -12.55 57.88
N ALA A 715 -7.34 -12.89 58.91
CA ALA A 715 -7.59 -12.48 60.30
C ALA A 715 -7.44 -10.95 60.47
N ALA A 716 -6.39 -10.36 59.88
CA ALA A 716 -6.21 -8.91 59.82
C ALA A 716 -7.38 -8.22 59.08
N ALA A 717 -7.82 -8.78 57.97
CA ALA A 717 -8.94 -8.27 57.19
C ALA A 717 -10.23 -8.25 58.00
N ARG A 718 -10.54 -9.32 58.77
CA ARG A 718 -11.70 -9.39 59.66
C ARG A 718 -11.64 -8.34 60.75
N THR A 719 -10.50 -8.25 61.47
CA THR A 719 -10.30 -7.29 62.53
C THR A 719 -10.42 -5.85 62.03
N CYS A 720 -9.89 -5.54 60.86
CA CYS A 720 -9.99 -4.21 60.28
C CYS A 720 -11.39 -3.91 59.74
N SER A 721 -12.07 -4.92 59.18
CA SER A 721 -13.45 -4.80 58.74
C SER A 721 -14.40 -4.45 59.91
N ASP A 722 -14.24 -5.14 61.06
CA ASP A 722 -15.02 -4.85 62.28
C ASP A 722 -14.74 -3.44 62.84
N ALA A 723 -13.51 -2.94 62.60
CA ALA A 723 -13.10 -1.58 62.96
C ALA A 723 -13.42 -0.51 61.91
N ASN A 724 -14.01 -0.89 60.76
CA ASN A 724 -14.34 -0.05 59.62
C ASN A 724 -13.15 0.77 59.09
N ARG A 725 -11.99 0.14 58.97
CA ARG A 725 -10.75 0.73 58.45
C ARG A 725 -10.01 -0.22 57.49
N ILE A 726 -9.20 0.34 56.62
CA ILE A 726 -8.37 -0.44 55.68
C ILE A 726 -7.32 -1.26 56.44
N VAL A 727 -6.88 -2.37 55.79
CA VAL A 727 -5.82 -3.22 56.32
C VAL A 727 -4.47 -2.61 55.97
N LEU A 728 -3.62 -2.43 56.99
CA LEU A 728 -2.26 -1.95 56.82
C LEU A 728 -1.25 -3.11 56.99
N THR A 729 -0.03 -2.89 56.62
CA THR A 729 1.05 -3.88 56.78
C THR A 729 1.21 -4.30 58.25
N GLU A 730 1.10 -3.34 59.19
CA GLU A 730 1.17 -3.63 60.62
C GLU A 730 0.06 -4.56 61.11
N ASP A 731 -1.11 -4.55 60.47
CA ASP A 731 -2.21 -5.43 60.88
C ASP A 731 -1.91 -6.88 60.56
N VAL A 732 -1.30 -7.14 59.37
CA VAL A 732 -0.85 -8.48 58.96
C VAL A 732 0.31 -8.94 59.86
N ARG A 733 1.27 -8.05 60.12
CA ARG A 733 2.36 -8.32 61.09
C ARG A 733 1.81 -8.67 62.47
N ASN A 734 0.85 -7.87 62.99
CA ASN A 734 0.26 -8.12 64.30
C ASN A 734 -0.54 -9.42 64.35
N ALA A 735 -1.20 -9.81 63.27
CA ALA A 735 -1.86 -11.10 63.13
C ALA A 735 -0.86 -12.28 63.18
N LEU A 736 0.30 -12.15 62.53
CA LEU A 736 1.39 -13.11 62.59
C LEU A 736 1.98 -13.23 63.99
N ARG A 737 2.18 -12.11 64.68
CA ARG A 737 2.66 -12.06 66.09
C ARG A 737 1.67 -12.71 67.03
N ALA A 738 0.38 -12.39 66.96
CA ALA A 738 -0.65 -13.00 67.74
C ALA A 738 -0.76 -14.50 67.51
N ALA A 739 -0.63 -14.97 66.29
CA ALA A 739 -0.57 -16.40 65.98
C ALA A 739 0.71 -17.08 66.56
N GLY A 740 1.83 -16.36 66.68
CA GLY A 740 3.04 -16.85 67.32
C GLY A 740 2.98 -16.89 68.84
N GLU A 741 2.14 -16.14 69.46
CA GLU A 741 1.89 -16.09 70.88
C GLU A 741 0.87 -17.15 71.35
N ASP A 742 0.14 -17.81 70.44
CA ASP A 742 -0.83 -18.85 70.75
C ASP A 742 -0.20 -20.11 71.29
N VAL A 743 -0.30 -20.34 72.56
CA VAL A 743 0.26 -21.50 73.29
C VAL A 743 -0.27 -22.86 72.88
N THR A 744 -1.39 -22.88 72.10
CA THR A 744 -1.95 -24.14 71.55
C THR A 744 -1.15 -24.66 70.35
N ILE A 745 -0.29 -23.84 69.76
CA ILE A 745 0.56 -24.17 68.61
C ILE A 745 1.95 -24.66 69.06
N PRO A 746 2.52 -25.67 68.44
CA PRO A 746 3.88 -26.16 68.76
C PRO A 746 4.95 -25.07 68.73
N GLU A 747 5.87 -25.06 69.70
CA GLU A 747 6.88 -24.03 69.90
C GLU A 747 7.71 -23.72 68.64
N ALA A 748 8.11 -24.70 67.89
CA ALA A 748 8.87 -24.49 66.67
C ALA A 748 8.09 -23.71 65.58
N ARG A 749 6.76 -23.88 65.52
CA ARG A 749 5.89 -23.11 64.64
C ARG A 749 5.65 -21.71 65.15
N ARG A 750 5.49 -21.54 66.46
CA ARG A 750 5.33 -20.21 67.08
C ARG A 750 6.56 -19.34 66.81
N ASN A 751 7.76 -19.88 67.06
CA ASN A 751 9.00 -19.17 66.81
C ASN A 751 9.10 -18.75 65.33
N ARG A 752 8.69 -19.62 64.40
CA ARG A 752 8.70 -19.29 62.96
C ARG A 752 7.76 -18.15 62.61
N MET A 753 6.56 -18.08 63.26
CA MET A 753 5.59 -16.98 63.03
C MET A 753 6.12 -15.68 63.63
N LEU A 754 6.80 -15.70 64.75
CA LEU A 754 7.45 -14.53 65.35
C LEU A 754 8.61 -14.03 64.48
N GLU A 755 9.43 -14.92 63.90
CA GLU A 755 10.48 -14.58 62.93
C GLU A 755 9.90 -13.86 61.71
N MET A 756 8.81 -14.39 61.16
CA MET A 756 8.10 -13.77 59.99
C MET A 756 7.50 -12.40 60.36
N ALA A 757 6.97 -12.24 61.54
CA ALA A 757 6.45 -10.98 62.02
C ALA A 757 7.55 -9.93 62.23
N GLU A 758 8.73 -10.35 62.78
CA GLU A 758 9.90 -9.47 62.97
C GLU A 758 10.45 -9.03 61.62
N ALA A 759 10.52 -9.93 60.58
CA ALA A 759 10.95 -9.59 59.26
C ALA A 759 10.05 -8.51 58.65
N MET A 760 8.75 -8.60 58.82
CA MET A 760 7.79 -7.58 58.34
C MET A 760 7.89 -6.24 59.06
N ASP A 761 8.47 -6.17 60.30
CA ASP A 761 8.63 -4.91 61.03
C ASP A 761 9.45 -3.86 60.25
N MET A 762 10.34 -4.29 59.37
CA MET A 762 11.13 -3.39 58.52
C MET A 762 10.22 -2.56 57.61
N PHE A 763 9.11 -3.10 57.17
CA PHE A 763 8.14 -2.42 56.32
C PHE A 763 7.04 -1.66 57.08
N CYS A 764 7.05 -1.74 58.44
CA CYS A 764 6.12 -1.00 59.30
C CYS A 764 6.73 0.30 59.82
N MET A 765 8.02 0.48 59.80
CA MET A 765 8.76 1.61 60.41
C MET A 765 9.65 2.34 59.38
N GLY A 766 10.01 3.57 59.72
CA GLY A 766 10.92 4.39 58.90
C GLY A 766 10.35 4.75 57.51
N ALA A 767 11.22 4.87 56.53
CA ALA A 767 10.86 5.26 55.18
C ALA A 767 9.98 4.24 54.48
N ASP A 768 10.25 2.93 54.68
CA ASP A 768 9.43 1.85 54.09
C ASP A 768 8.04 1.80 54.76
N GLY A 769 7.92 2.08 56.08
CA GLY A 769 6.65 2.21 56.76
C GLY A 769 5.80 3.40 56.26
N GLU A 770 6.46 4.49 55.92
CA GLU A 770 5.73 5.63 55.29
C GLU A 770 5.11 5.26 53.95
N MET A 771 5.75 4.41 53.17
CA MET A 771 5.26 3.99 51.87
C MET A 771 4.27 2.83 51.94
N PHE A 772 4.54 1.82 52.74
CA PHE A 772 3.79 0.57 52.74
C PHE A 772 2.87 0.34 53.95
N ASN A 773 2.96 1.18 55.00
CA ASN A 773 2.19 1.02 56.22
C ASN A 773 1.33 2.25 56.56
N ARG A 774 0.83 2.96 55.60
CA ARG A 774 -0.12 4.06 55.73
C ARG A 774 -1.31 3.86 54.82
N ALA A 775 -2.41 4.55 55.10
CA ALA A 775 -3.54 4.62 54.19
C ALA A 775 -3.07 5.09 52.81
N GLY A 776 -3.45 4.39 51.76
CA GLY A 776 -3.03 4.70 50.39
C GLY A 776 -3.38 6.14 50.03
N THR A 777 -2.53 6.76 49.24
CA THR A 777 -2.79 8.08 48.68
C THR A 777 -3.83 7.94 47.57
N PRO A 778 -4.96 8.66 47.61
CA PRO A 778 -5.94 8.63 46.55
C PRO A 778 -5.31 9.11 45.23
N TRP A 779 -5.50 8.33 44.16
CA TRP A 779 -4.99 8.68 42.86
C TRP A 779 -6.07 9.43 42.09
N PRO A 780 -5.77 10.63 41.59
CA PRO A 780 -6.75 11.34 40.76
C PRO A 780 -6.98 10.56 39.46
N GLU A 781 -8.20 10.58 39.00
CA GLU A 781 -8.49 10.13 37.64
C GLU A 781 -7.78 11.05 36.66
N ALA A 782 -6.85 10.50 35.90
CA ALA A 782 -6.08 11.22 34.91
C ALA A 782 -5.98 10.40 33.60
N ASP A 783 -5.88 11.10 32.47
CA ASP A 783 -5.67 10.46 31.18
C ASP A 783 -4.29 9.79 31.13
N LEU A 784 -3.31 10.40 31.80
CA LEU A 784 -1.94 9.89 31.83
C LEU A 784 -1.41 9.95 33.27
N THR A 785 -1.10 8.78 33.83
CA THR A 785 -0.43 8.65 35.12
C THR A 785 0.98 8.11 34.93
N ILE A 786 1.98 8.83 35.40
CA ILE A 786 3.40 8.44 35.31
C ILE A 786 3.95 8.28 36.73
N VAL A 787 4.46 7.10 37.03
CA VAL A 787 5.06 6.74 38.31
C VAL A 787 6.54 6.45 38.12
N ASP A 788 7.40 7.28 38.74
CA ASP A 788 8.86 7.10 38.71
C ASP A 788 9.33 6.32 39.94
N LEU A 789 9.87 5.13 39.70
CA LEU A 789 10.46 4.22 40.68
C LEU A 789 11.99 4.29 40.74
N ALA A 790 12.65 5.28 40.14
CA ALA A 790 14.11 5.35 40.02
C ALA A 790 14.84 5.17 41.37
N THR A 791 14.23 5.56 42.48
CA THR A 791 14.83 5.41 43.81
C THR A 791 14.92 3.96 44.23
N TYR A 792 13.90 3.15 43.91
CA TYR A 792 13.85 1.72 44.28
C TYR A 792 14.44 0.79 43.19
N ALA A 793 14.75 1.28 42.04
CA ALA A 793 15.44 0.53 40.97
C ALA A 793 16.96 0.36 41.21
N ARG A 794 17.45 0.78 42.38
CA ARG A 794 18.86 0.63 42.78
C ARG A 794 19.09 -0.74 43.44
N GLU A 795 20.36 -1.19 43.41
CA GLU A 795 20.76 -2.43 44.05
C GLU A 795 20.47 -2.37 45.56
N GLY A 796 19.88 -3.44 46.10
CA GLY A 796 19.48 -3.53 47.51
C GLY A 796 18.01 -3.21 47.82
N TYR A 797 17.21 -2.77 46.83
CA TYR A 797 15.79 -2.45 46.98
C TYR A 797 14.85 -3.39 46.21
N ASN A 798 15.27 -4.61 45.97
CA ASN A 798 14.50 -5.54 45.13
C ASN A 798 13.11 -5.87 45.68
N ALA A 799 12.99 -6.05 47.01
CA ALA A 799 11.71 -6.31 47.65
C ALA A 799 10.77 -5.11 47.51
N GLN A 800 11.26 -3.91 47.88
CA GLN A 800 10.49 -2.67 47.77
C GLN A 800 10.03 -2.39 46.38
N LEU A 801 10.89 -2.60 45.36
CA LEU A 801 10.55 -2.44 43.97
C LEU A 801 9.42 -3.38 43.56
N SER A 802 9.56 -4.67 43.88
CA SER A 802 8.57 -5.70 43.54
C SER A 802 7.22 -5.44 44.24
N ILE A 803 7.24 -5.08 45.51
CA ILE A 803 6.04 -4.73 46.27
C ILE A 803 5.36 -3.49 45.69
N ALA A 804 6.15 -2.47 45.32
CA ALA A 804 5.63 -1.26 44.68
C ALA A 804 4.97 -1.59 43.34
N TYR A 805 5.58 -2.42 42.51
CA TYR A 805 4.99 -2.86 41.23
C TYR A 805 3.66 -3.59 41.43
N ILE A 806 3.61 -4.56 42.33
CA ILE A 806 2.39 -5.32 42.62
C ILE A 806 1.29 -4.37 43.16
N SER A 807 1.65 -3.48 44.09
CA SER A 807 0.70 -2.53 44.64
C SER A 807 0.16 -1.55 43.59
N LEU A 808 1.03 -1.11 42.61
CA LEU A 808 0.63 -0.19 41.56
C LEU A 808 -0.27 -0.85 40.51
N ILE A 809 -0.04 -2.11 40.19
CA ILE A 809 -0.93 -2.88 39.28
C ILE A 809 -2.33 -3.04 39.93
N ASN A 810 -2.36 -3.03 41.21
CA ASN A 810 -3.57 -3.26 42.02
C ASN A 810 -4.34 -1.98 42.38
N THR A 811 -3.81 -0.82 42.10
CA THR A 811 -4.43 0.48 42.32
C THR A 811 -5.20 0.96 41.10
#